data_121fa74707c7a03a8e55ab8063ed2b84
#
_entry.id   121fa74707c7a03a8e55ab8063ed2b84
#
_cell.length_a   1.000
_cell.length_b   1.000
_cell.length_c   1.000
_cell.angle_alpha   90.00
_cell.angle_beta   90.00
_cell.angle_gamma   90.00
#
_symmetry.space_group_name_H-M   'P 1'
#
loop_
_entity.id
_entity.type
_entity.pdbx_description
1 polymer ?
#
loop_
_entity_poly.entity_id
_entity_poly.type
_entity_poly.pdbx_seq_one_letter_code
_entity_poly.pdbx_strand_id
1 'polypeptide(L)'
;MLADAAEQLAKAVAARWQREEEHRRVQDPYPLPVRWRPAAARLTDHWANIRRLPPGAAGEPLDLSGRLEGIAGTYRAVPSGRLVVLGRSGSGKTILALRFVLDHLASRTPEEPVPVIFSIGAWDPTALTLRDWLAERLTRDHPGTAARGPGGTTLAAALVDSGRVLPVLDGFDEMAGGLRRPALEALNATTLPLLLTSRPGEYADAVDETDVLSAAAPIELTDLTVDDLADYLPRTTRKTARADPAAGAWDPVLREMRERSPDGRAVPLATVLRTPLMVALARTLYSDTPDRDPASLLAGAERDTPEKVEEYLLDSFLPAVYRPGRPGVRDWDADRAQRWLGYLAHHLTLARTPDLAWWRLGTGLRGSTRALVTALVAGLAIGLGDALVYTVVTGAPALALMDGASVGLIAGSLFGLVHWLTYTLTGKEVAPSAVRLRIRGRPRATTWTAGPRLVIGTLGGAAFGAVYGFAVGLVKAHHQNAGLGDALRTGLADSIVLCLVYGAAAGLSFCLLGLLETPLDMVSAVSPRGVLATDRRTVLTQLAVWAPVFGTAVGVGMVVAVDLLQGHVGRLVLQPGFSALVGTVSGIGGALGYTLSLTAWGQWWVLSRVWLPLTGRLPWAVAAFLDDAYRRGVLRQAGAVYQFRHARLQSRLAEAYRRG
;
A
#
# COMPACT_ATOMS: atom_id res chain seq x y z
N MET A 1 -28.85 9.57 -9.04
CA MET A 1 -27.90 8.51 -8.62
C MET A 1 -26.49 8.74 -9.14
N LEU A 2 -26.20 8.74 -10.47
CA LEU A 2 -24.81 9.01 -10.96
C LEU A 2 -24.33 10.44 -10.65
N ALA A 3 -25.21 11.44 -10.78
CA ALA A 3 -24.89 12.81 -10.42
C ALA A 3 -24.56 12.96 -8.92
N ASP A 4 -25.35 12.36 -8.04
CA ASP A 4 -25.11 12.38 -6.59
C ASP A 4 -23.80 11.66 -6.22
N ALA A 5 -23.51 10.56 -6.92
CA ALA A 5 -22.27 9.83 -6.73
C ALA A 5 -21.05 10.63 -7.20
N ALA A 6 -21.15 11.33 -8.34
CA ALA A 6 -20.13 12.25 -8.82
C ALA A 6 -19.88 13.39 -7.83
N GLU A 7 -20.95 13.94 -7.24
CA GLU A 7 -20.84 15.00 -6.24
C GLU A 7 -20.19 14.52 -4.93
N GLN A 8 -20.55 13.32 -4.48
CA GLN A 8 -19.87 12.69 -3.32
C GLN A 8 -18.40 12.43 -3.59
N LEU A 9 -18.07 11.95 -4.80
CA LEU A 9 -16.70 11.75 -5.24
C LEU A 9 -15.94 13.09 -5.27
N ALA A 10 -16.53 14.15 -5.81
CA ALA A 10 -15.93 15.48 -5.86
C ALA A 10 -15.57 16.00 -4.46
N LYS A 11 -16.47 15.87 -3.49
CA LYS A 11 -16.23 16.25 -2.09
C LYS A 11 -15.10 15.42 -1.46
N ALA A 12 -15.08 14.12 -1.69
CA ALA A 12 -14.05 13.24 -1.17
C ALA A 12 -12.65 13.56 -1.75
N VAL A 13 -12.59 13.82 -3.06
CA VAL A 13 -11.36 14.21 -3.77
C VAL A 13 -10.86 15.57 -3.26
N ALA A 14 -11.76 16.57 -3.16
CA ALA A 14 -11.40 17.90 -2.64
C ALA A 14 -10.82 17.81 -1.22
N ALA A 15 -11.53 17.15 -0.31
CA ALA A 15 -11.09 17.01 1.10
C ALA A 15 -9.75 16.24 1.23
N ARG A 16 -9.48 15.29 0.33
CA ARG A 16 -8.20 14.57 0.30
C ARG A 16 -7.06 15.49 -0.13
N TRP A 17 -7.22 16.18 -1.25
CA TRP A 17 -6.15 16.96 -1.84
C TRP A 17 -5.90 18.30 -1.13
N GLN A 18 -6.93 18.89 -0.48
CA GLN A 18 -6.74 20.02 0.43
C GLN A 18 -5.82 19.63 1.60
N ARG A 19 -6.08 18.50 2.25
CA ARG A 19 -5.21 18.01 3.34
C ARG A 19 -3.78 17.71 2.85
N GLU A 20 -3.63 17.20 1.63
CA GLU A 20 -2.31 16.95 1.06
C GLU A 20 -1.58 18.25 0.72
N GLU A 21 -2.28 19.29 0.23
CA GLU A 21 -1.73 20.62 -0.01
C GLU A 21 -1.22 21.26 1.27
N GLU A 22 -2.04 21.25 2.34
CA GLU A 22 -1.66 21.72 3.68
C GLU A 22 -0.45 20.97 4.23
N HIS A 23 -0.46 19.64 4.11
CA HIS A 23 0.62 18.79 4.59
C HIS A 23 1.95 19.05 3.84
N ARG A 24 1.87 19.37 2.57
CA ARG A 24 3.02 19.75 1.75
C ARG A 24 3.47 21.20 1.98
N ARG A 25 2.71 21.98 2.73
CA ARG A 25 2.94 23.40 2.92
C ARG A 25 3.12 24.16 1.60
N VAL A 26 2.33 23.80 0.59
CA VAL A 26 2.45 24.43 -0.73
C VAL A 26 2.20 25.93 -0.65
N GLN A 27 1.30 26.35 0.25
CA GLN A 27 0.91 27.74 0.49
C GLN A 27 1.78 28.47 1.54
N ASP A 28 2.81 27.83 2.11
CA ASP A 28 3.61 28.40 3.19
C ASP A 28 5.06 28.71 2.70
N PRO A 29 5.50 29.98 2.68
CA PRO A 29 4.76 31.23 2.92
C PRO A 29 3.84 31.62 1.76
N TYR A 30 4.10 31.12 0.57
CA TYR A 30 3.31 31.17 -0.66
C TYR A 30 3.84 30.11 -1.65
N PRO A 31 3.06 29.72 -2.69
CA PRO A 31 3.49 28.71 -3.65
C PRO A 31 4.76 29.16 -4.39
N LEU A 32 5.66 28.19 -4.63
CA LEU A 32 6.77 28.43 -5.55
C LEU A 32 6.21 28.80 -6.95
N PRO A 33 6.80 29.78 -7.65
CA PRO A 33 6.27 30.29 -8.92
C PRO A 33 6.55 29.33 -10.08
N VAL A 34 5.85 28.19 -10.08
CA VAL A 34 5.90 27.22 -11.19
C VAL A 34 5.25 27.84 -12.42
N ARG A 35 6.02 27.87 -13.52
CA ARG A 35 5.59 28.40 -14.82
C ARG A 35 5.74 27.34 -15.89
N TRP A 36 5.03 27.52 -16.97
CA TRP A 36 5.15 26.68 -18.15
C TRP A 36 5.02 27.49 -19.45
N ARG A 37 5.46 26.89 -20.52
CA ARG A 37 5.35 27.36 -21.89
C ARG A 37 4.79 26.23 -22.77
N PRO A 38 4.31 26.51 -23.97
CA PRO A 38 4.03 25.46 -24.96
C PRO A 38 5.25 24.58 -25.16
N ALA A 39 5.05 23.27 -25.28
CA ALA A 39 6.12 22.32 -25.57
C ALA A 39 6.56 22.40 -27.04
N ALA A 40 7.61 21.65 -27.37
CA ALA A 40 8.12 21.61 -28.75
C ALA A 40 7.04 21.08 -29.72
N ALA A 41 6.98 21.68 -30.92
CA ALA A 41 5.99 21.37 -31.95
C ALA A 41 5.96 19.86 -32.33
N ARG A 42 7.11 19.16 -32.30
CA ARG A 42 7.22 17.72 -32.59
C ARG A 42 6.47 16.82 -31.58
N LEU A 43 6.10 17.36 -30.42
CA LEU A 43 5.36 16.66 -29.37
C LEU A 43 3.89 17.07 -29.33
N THR A 44 3.47 17.97 -30.22
CA THR A 44 2.13 18.56 -30.27
C THR A 44 1.38 18.00 -31.48
N ASP A 45 0.15 17.57 -31.27
CA ASP A 45 -0.73 17.18 -32.37
C ASP A 45 -1.14 18.40 -33.21
N HIS A 46 -1.71 18.16 -34.37
CA HIS A 46 -2.22 19.23 -35.25
C HIS A 46 -3.21 20.12 -34.51
N TRP A 47 -3.03 21.42 -34.59
CA TRP A 47 -3.89 22.40 -33.91
C TRP A 47 -5.37 22.27 -34.31
N ALA A 48 -5.62 21.81 -35.54
CA ALA A 48 -6.99 21.51 -35.98
C ALA A 48 -7.65 20.40 -35.13
N ASN A 49 -6.90 19.34 -34.79
CA ASN A 49 -7.35 18.25 -33.92
C ASN A 49 -7.57 18.73 -32.48
N ILE A 50 -6.60 19.49 -31.94
CA ILE A 50 -6.66 20.06 -30.59
C ILE A 50 -7.89 20.99 -30.43
N ARG A 51 -8.13 21.81 -31.44
CA ARG A 51 -9.28 22.73 -31.49
C ARG A 51 -10.60 22.08 -31.90
N ARG A 52 -10.59 20.79 -32.29
CA ARG A 52 -11.76 20.06 -32.83
C ARG A 52 -12.40 20.77 -34.00
N LEU A 53 -11.59 21.29 -34.91
CA LEU A 53 -12.08 21.97 -36.12
C LEU A 53 -12.58 20.97 -37.14
N PRO A 54 -13.54 21.40 -38.01
CA PRO A 54 -14.02 20.56 -39.12
C PRO A 54 -12.91 20.29 -40.15
N PRO A 55 -13.01 19.21 -40.95
CA PRO A 55 -12.02 18.87 -41.97
C PRO A 55 -11.74 20.04 -42.90
N GLY A 56 -10.48 20.31 -43.19
CA GLY A 56 -10.00 21.39 -44.06
C GLY A 56 -9.84 22.75 -43.38
N ALA A 57 -10.20 22.91 -42.12
CA ALA A 57 -9.93 24.15 -41.39
C ALA A 57 -8.49 24.16 -40.83
N ALA A 58 -7.79 25.29 -41.00
CA ALA A 58 -6.48 25.52 -40.45
C ALA A 58 -6.58 25.85 -38.95
N GLY A 59 -5.88 25.10 -38.10
CA GLY A 59 -5.82 25.37 -36.65
C GLY A 59 -4.68 26.32 -36.33
N GLU A 60 -4.96 27.45 -35.71
CA GLU A 60 -3.94 28.34 -35.14
C GLU A 60 -3.48 27.84 -33.77
N PRO A 61 -2.18 28.01 -33.42
CA PRO A 61 -1.66 27.71 -32.09
C PRO A 61 -2.44 28.42 -30.98
N LEU A 62 -2.62 27.73 -29.83
CA LEU A 62 -3.15 28.34 -28.61
C LEU A 62 -2.00 28.91 -27.79
N ASP A 63 -2.14 30.09 -27.22
CA ASP A 63 -1.25 30.55 -26.15
C ASP A 63 -1.60 29.81 -24.87
N LEU A 64 -0.77 28.83 -24.55
CA LEU A 64 -0.93 27.98 -23.37
C LEU A 64 0.09 28.33 -22.29
N SER A 65 0.85 29.44 -22.45
CA SER A 65 1.78 29.89 -21.42
C SER A 65 1.05 30.26 -20.13
N GLY A 66 1.62 29.96 -18.97
CA GLY A 66 0.95 30.25 -17.73
C GLY A 66 1.75 30.03 -16.47
N ARG A 67 1.07 30.21 -15.33
CA ARG A 67 1.58 30.05 -13.98
C ARG A 67 0.65 29.12 -13.18
N LEU A 68 1.15 28.61 -12.06
CA LEU A 68 0.50 27.60 -11.23
C LEU A 68 -1.00 27.87 -10.98
N GLU A 69 -1.36 29.10 -10.68
CA GLU A 69 -2.72 29.54 -10.38
C GLU A 69 -3.67 29.50 -11.60
N GLY A 70 -3.09 29.47 -12.82
CA GLY A 70 -3.85 29.49 -14.08
C GLY A 70 -4.11 28.11 -14.70
N ILE A 71 -3.68 27.02 -14.11
CA ILE A 71 -3.67 25.70 -14.76
C ILE A 71 -5.08 25.20 -15.14
N ALA A 72 -6.09 25.44 -14.33
CA ALA A 72 -7.46 25.07 -14.66
C ALA A 72 -7.99 25.88 -15.86
N GLY A 73 -7.61 27.16 -15.96
CA GLY A 73 -7.91 28.01 -17.13
C GLY A 73 -7.20 27.51 -18.39
N THR A 74 -5.91 27.18 -18.30
CA THR A 74 -5.15 26.60 -19.41
C THR A 74 -5.78 25.30 -19.92
N TYR A 75 -6.21 24.42 -19.01
CA TYR A 75 -6.90 23.18 -19.40
C TYR A 75 -8.22 23.46 -20.13
N ARG A 76 -9.04 24.40 -19.62
CA ARG A 76 -10.32 24.78 -20.26
C ARG A 76 -10.14 25.47 -21.61
N ALA A 77 -9.00 26.12 -21.82
CA ALA A 77 -8.68 26.72 -23.11
C ALA A 77 -8.37 25.69 -24.20
N VAL A 78 -8.20 24.40 -23.84
CA VAL A 78 -7.94 23.32 -24.79
C VAL A 78 -9.28 22.62 -25.15
N PRO A 79 -9.88 22.85 -26.34
CA PRO A 79 -11.22 22.36 -26.68
C PRO A 79 -11.32 20.84 -26.73
N SER A 80 -10.23 20.13 -26.98
CA SER A 80 -10.19 18.67 -26.94
C SER A 80 -10.30 18.11 -25.52
N GLY A 81 -9.99 18.91 -24.49
CA GLY A 81 -9.90 18.48 -23.12
C GLY A 81 -8.69 17.55 -22.85
N ARG A 82 -7.66 17.56 -23.69
CA ARG A 82 -6.47 16.70 -23.53
C ARG A 82 -5.23 17.57 -23.39
N LEU A 83 -4.67 17.58 -22.17
CA LEU A 83 -3.46 18.36 -21.83
C LEU A 83 -2.34 17.42 -21.36
N VAL A 84 -1.15 17.62 -21.93
CA VAL A 84 0.08 16.93 -21.49
C VAL A 84 0.97 17.93 -20.76
N VAL A 85 1.38 17.58 -19.54
CA VAL A 85 2.27 18.39 -18.72
C VAL A 85 3.65 17.72 -18.68
N LEU A 86 4.60 18.33 -19.36
CA LEU A 86 5.98 17.87 -19.41
C LEU A 86 6.83 18.62 -18.38
N GLY A 87 7.76 17.92 -17.75
CA GLY A 87 8.68 18.57 -16.82
C GLY A 87 9.70 17.60 -16.24
N ARG A 88 10.89 18.11 -15.92
CA ARG A 88 11.98 17.34 -15.34
C ARG A 88 11.59 16.72 -14.00
N SER A 89 12.37 15.76 -13.51
CA SER A 89 12.20 15.24 -12.16
C SER A 89 12.32 16.35 -11.12
N GLY A 90 11.33 16.45 -10.21
CA GLY A 90 11.33 17.50 -9.19
C GLY A 90 10.82 18.88 -9.66
N SER A 91 10.37 19.03 -10.91
CA SER A 91 9.86 20.31 -11.47
C SER A 91 8.48 20.74 -10.94
N GLY A 92 7.80 19.88 -10.15
CA GLY A 92 6.50 20.21 -9.57
C GLY A 92 5.28 19.66 -10.33
N LYS A 93 5.42 18.73 -11.28
CA LYS A 93 4.31 18.11 -12.03
C LYS A 93 3.16 17.64 -11.13
N THR A 94 3.46 16.88 -10.10
CA THR A 94 2.45 16.37 -9.15
C THR A 94 1.78 17.50 -8.35
N ILE A 95 2.51 18.58 -8.02
CA ILE A 95 1.92 19.76 -7.36
C ILE A 95 0.99 20.50 -8.31
N LEU A 96 1.39 20.64 -9.58
CA LEU A 96 0.54 21.21 -10.61
C LEU A 96 -0.74 20.36 -10.82
N ALA A 97 -0.61 19.04 -10.88
CA ALA A 97 -1.77 18.14 -10.99
C ALA A 97 -2.71 18.26 -9.78
N LEU A 98 -2.15 18.37 -8.57
CA LEU A 98 -2.90 18.61 -7.34
C LEU A 98 -3.64 19.95 -7.40
N ARG A 99 -2.93 21.01 -7.78
CA ARG A 99 -3.50 22.35 -7.90
C ARG A 99 -4.60 22.40 -8.96
N PHE A 100 -4.36 21.78 -10.11
CA PHE A 100 -5.36 21.61 -11.16
C PHE A 100 -6.66 20.98 -10.60
N VAL A 101 -6.55 19.88 -9.84
CA VAL A 101 -7.71 19.20 -9.27
C VAL A 101 -8.48 20.13 -8.33
N LEU A 102 -7.80 20.85 -7.43
CA LEU A 102 -8.43 21.74 -6.48
C LEU A 102 -9.11 22.94 -7.18
N ASP A 103 -8.42 23.58 -8.12
CA ASP A 103 -8.94 24.73 -8.86
C ASP A 103 -10.10 24.36 -9.78
N HIS A 104 -9.99 23.19 -10.43
CA HIS A 104 -11.07 22.68 -11.28
C HIS A 104 -12.31 22.35 -10.43
N LEU A 105 -12.16 21.71 -9.28
CA LEU A 105 -13.27 21.41 -8.35
C LEU A 105 -13.91 22.67 -7.78
N ALA A 106 -13.12 23.71 -7.48
CA ALA A 106 -13.64 24.97 -6.93
C ALA A 106 -14.54 25.72 -7.91
N SER A 107 -14.31 25.54 -9.21
CA SER A 107 -15.08 26.22 -10.29
C SER A 107 -15.93 25.28 -11.13
N ARG A 108 -16.04 23.99 -10.73
CA ARG A 108 -16.79 22.95 -11.44
C ARG A 108 -18.30 23.15 -11.32
N THR A 109 -19.01 22.96 -12.43
CA THR A 109 -20.46 22.78 -12.43
C THR A 109 -20.84 21.30 -12.18
N PRO A 110 -22.09 20.99 -11.73
CA PRO A 110 -22.52 19.60 -11.49
C PRO A 110 -22.44 18.69 -12.74
N GLU A 111 -22.49 19.26 -13.92
CA GLU A 111 -22.42 18.55 -15.20
C GLU A 111 -21.00 18.21 -15.63
N GLU A 112 -20.01 18.99 -15.19
CA GLU A 112 -18.61 18.77 -15.52
C GLU A 112 -18.06 17.52 -14.80
N PRO A 113 -17.10 16.81 -15.42
CA PRO A 113 -16.51 15.62 -14.81
C PRO A 113 -15.67 15.96 -13.56
N VAL A 114 -15.57 15.01 -12.67
CA VAL A 114 -14.75 15.10 -11.45
C VAL A 114 -13.30 14.75 -11.77
N PRO A 115 -12.34 15.64 -11.57
CA PRO A 115 -10.92 15.33 -11.79
C PRO A 115 -10.41 14.41 -10.67
N VAL A 116 -9.81 13.28 -11.07
CA VAL A 116 -9.23 12.30 -10.13
C VAL A 116 -7.81 11.97 -10.57
N ILE A 117 -6.86 12.07 -9.61
CA ILE A 117 -5.45 11.73 -9.89
C ILE A 117 -5.24 10.22 -9.77
N PHE A 118 -4.68 9.64 -10.84
CA PHE A 118 -4.27 8.24 -10.93
C PHE A 118 -2.76 8.15 -11.23
N SER A 119 -2.00 7.41 -10.45
CA SER A 119 -0.60 7.09 -10.76
C SER A 119 -0.58 6.05 -11.88
N ILE A 120 -0.28 6.50 -13.11
CA ILE A 120 -0.34 5.67 -14.32
C ILE A 120 0.78 4.61 -14.37
N GLY A 121 1.87 4.80 -13.64
CA GLY A 121 3.00 3.85 -13.59
C GLY A 121 2.64 2.42 -13.20
N ALA A 122 1.46 2.20 -12.60
CA ALA A 122 0.96 0.87 -12.23
C ALA A 122 -0.03 0.27 -13.25
N TRP A 123 -0.25 0.92 -14.38
CA TRP A 123 -1.13 0.43 -15.44
C TRP A 123 -0.37 -0.49 -16.40
N ASP A 124 -0.94 -1.65 -16.68
CA ASP A 124 -0.50 -2.55 -17.74
C ASP A 124 -1.54 -2.52 -18.88
N PRO A 125 -1.26 -1.78 -19.96
CA PRO A 125 -2.17 -1.62 -21.08
C PRO A 125 -2.37 -2.92 -21.89
N THR A 126 -1.51 -3.92 -21.71
CA THR A 126 -1.64 -5.22 -22.38
C THR A 126 -2.60 -6.16 -21.65
N ALA A 127 -2.85 -5.90 -20.35
CA ALA A 127 -3.72 -6.71 -19.51
C ALA A 127 -5.11 -6.09 -19.30
N LEU A 128 -5.22 -4.77 -19.22
CA LEU A 128 -6.47 -4.06 -18.91
C LEU A 128 -6.64 -2.83 -19.80
N THR A 129 -7.87 -2.61 -20.28
CA THR A 129 -8.20 -1.36 -20.97
C THR A 129 -8.06 -0.17 -20.01
N LEU A 130 -7.87 1.05 -20.55
CA LEU A 130 -7.80 2.25 -19.72
C LEU A 130 -9.05 2.42 -18.85
N ARG A 131 -10.25 2.18 -19.40
CA ARG A 131 -11.53 2.34 -18.68
C ARG A 131 -11.66 1.35 -17.53
N ASP A 132 -11.35 0.09 -17.76
CA ASP A 132 -11.42 -0.95 -16.74
C ASP A 132 -10.41 -0.67 -15.63
N TRP A 133 -9.19 -0.28 -15.99
CA TRP A 133 -8.16 0.09 -15.02
C TRP A 133 -8.56 1.33 -14.21
N LEU A 134 -9.11 2.37 -14.83
CA LEU A 134 -9.61 3.56 -14.12
C LEU A 134 -10.74 3.20 -13.15
N ALA A 135 -11.67 2.33 -13.55
CA ALA A 135 -12.77 1.88 -12.71
C ALA A 135 -12.25 1.04 -11.52
N GLU A 136 -11.28 0.14 -11.75
CA GLU A 136 -10.64 -0.63 -10.69
C GLU A 136 -9.89 0.27 -9.71
N ARG A 137 -9.10 1.23 -10.22
CA ARG A 137 -8.37 2.21 -9.39
C ARG A 137 -9.30 3.12 -8.62
N LEU A 138 -10.37 3.60 -9.26
CA LEU A 138 -11.39 4.43 -8.63
C LEU A 138 -12.07 3.67 -7.49
N THR A 139 -12.43 2.40 -7.72
CA THR A 139 -12.98 1.51 -6.71
C THR A 139 -12.01 1.32 -5.53
N ARG A 140 -10.72 1.14 -5.82
CA ARG A 140 -9.69 0.97 -4.80
C ARG A 140 -9.44 2.24 -3.97
N ASP A 141 -9.39 3.40 -4.63
CA ASP A 141 -8.99 4.66 -3.99
C ASP A 141 -10.19 5.44 -3.44
N HIS A 142 -11.40 5.21 -3.99
CA HIS A 142 -12.69 5.77 -3.58
C HIS A 142 -13.77 4.68 -3.49
N PRO A 143 -13.75 3.93 -2.46
CA PRO A 143 -14.46 2.67 -2.32
C PRO A 143 -15.99 2.77 -2.26
N GLY A 144 -16.58 3.98 -2.00
CA GLY A 144 -18.01 4.23 -2.21
C GLY A 144 -18.48 3.92 -3.62
N THR A 145 -17.54 3.95 -4.56
CA THR A 145 -17.79 3.66 -5.97
C THR A 145 -17.85 2.15 -6.30
N ALA A 146 -17.54 1.26 -5.32
CA ALA A 146 -17.74 -0.19 -5.45
C ALA A 146 -19.22 -0.62 -5.40
N ALA A 147 -20.11 0.27 -4.96
CA ALA A 147 -21.55 0.02 -4.93
C ALA A 147 -22.09 -0.32 -6.34
N ARG A 148 -23.22 -1.04 -6.40
CA ARG A 148 -23.87 -1.34 -7.67
C ARG A 148 -24.34 -0.08 -8.36
N GLY A 149 -23.86 0.11 -9.57
CA GLY A 149 -24.31 1.15 -10.50
C GLY A 149 -25.44 0.68 -11.42
N PRO A 150 -25.87 1.55 -12.33
CA PRO A 150 -26.81 1.20 -13.39
C PRO A 150 -26.29 0.04 -14.24
N GLY A 151 -27.19 -0.82 -14.73
CA GLY A 151 -26.84 -1.93 -15.61
C GLY A 151 -26.11 -3.12 -14.94
N GLY A 152 -26.03 -3.16 -13.60
CA GLY A 152 -25.39 -4.25 -12.86
C GLY A 152 -23.86 -4.13 -12.75
N THR A 153 -23.24 -3.10 -13.32
CA THR A 153 -21.83 -2.75 -13.18
C THR A 153 -21.54 -2.09 -11.83
N THR A 154 -20.26 -1.80 -11.52
CA THR A 154 -19.91 -0.99 -10.36
C THR A 154 -20.22 0.47 -10.64
N LEU A 155 -20.46 1.25 -9.58
CA LEU A 155 -20.67 2.70 -9.70
C LEU A 155 -19.40 3.38 -10.27
N ALA A 156 -18.21 2.86 -9.98
CA ALA A 156 -16.95 3.31 -10.55
C ALA A 156 -16.94 3.16 -12.09
N ALA A 157 -17.27 1.96 -12.60
CA ALA A 157 -17.36 1.73 -14.04
C ALA A 157 -18.40 2.65 -14.68
N ALA A 158 -19.59 2.77 -14.10
CA ALA A 158 -20.63 3.64 -14.60
C ALA A 158 -20.24 5.13 -14.62
N LEU A 159 -19.47 5.62 -13.63
CA LEU A 159 -18.94 6.99 -13.61
C LEU A 159 -17.87 7.21 -14.68
N VAL A 160 -16.98 6.24 -14.90
CA VAL A 160 -15.96 6.30 -15.95
C VAL A 160 -16.58 6.24 -17.34
N ASP A 161 -17.50 5.30 -17.57
CA ASP A 161 -18.15 5.10 -18.87
C ASP A 161 -19.06 6.26 -19.27
N SER A 162 -19.74 6.88 -18.31
CA SER A 162 -20.57 8.07 -18.55
C SER A 162 -19.76 9.37 -18.67
N GLY A 163 -18.41 9.32 -18.62
CA GLY A 163 -17.57 10.52 -18.72
C GLY A 163 -17.67 11.46 -17.52
N ARG A 164 -18.17 10.98 -16.36
CA ARG A 164 -18.28 11.78 -15.13
C ARG A 164 -16.95 11.86 -14.34
N VAL A 165 -15.91 11.16 -14.79
CA VAL A 165 -14.55 11.22 -14.22
C VAL A 165 -13.62 11.82 -15.27
N LEU A 166 -12.84 12.83 -14.86
CA LEU A 166 -11.73 13.36 -15.63
C LEU A 166 -10.43 12.74 -15.11
N PRO A 167 -9.79 11.82 -15.85
CA PRO A 167 -8.55 11.22 -15.44
C PRO A 167 -7.40 12.24 -15.46
N VAL A 168 -6.73 12.40 -14.31
CA VAL A 168 -5.46 13.09 -14.17
C VAL A 168 -4.40 12.01 -13.99
N LEU A 169 -3.73 11.65 -15.08
CA LEU A 169 -2.78 10.55 -15.15
C LEU A 169 -1.37 11.05 -14.77
N ASP A 170 -0.96 10.85 -13.52
CA ASP A 170 0.33 11.33 -13.02
C ASP A 170 1.42 10.27 -13.16
N GLY A 171 2.55 10.65 -13.80
CA GLY A 171 3.76 9.84 -13.86
C GLY A 171 3.84 8.81 -15.00
N PHE A 172 3.56 9.20 -16.24
CA PHE A 172 3.77 8.35 -17.41
C PHE A 172 5.24 7.87 -17.55
N ASP A 173 6.18 8.72 -17.14
CA ASP A 173 7.60 8.38 -17.07
C ASP A 173 7.94 7.28 -16.04
N GLU A 174 7.08 7.03 -15.07
CA GLU A 174 7.24 5.98 -14.06
C GLU A 174 6.84 4.58 -14.57
N MET A 175 6.25 4.48 -15.74
CA MET A 175 5.93 3.22 -16.39
C MET A 175 7.20 2.47 -16.80
N ALA A 176 7.15 1.13 -16.75
CA ALA A 176 8.22 0.31 -17.30
C ALA A 176 8.44 0.65 -18.79
N GLY A 177 9.70 0.75 -19.23
CA GLY A 177 10.04 1.20 -20.58
C GLY A 177 9.27 0.48 -21.68
N GLY A 178 9.17 -0.86 -21.61
CA GLY A 178 8.41 -1.67 -22.59
C GLY A 178 6.89 -1.49 -22.58
N LEU A 179 6.32 -0.79 -21.58
CA LEU A 179 4.87 -0.52 -21.49
C LEU A 179 4.48 0.88 -21.96
N ARG A 180 5.43 1.81 -22.13
CA ARG A 180 5.13 3.20 -22.52
C ARG A 180 4.53 3.29 -23.91
N ARG A 181 5.09 2.56 -24.85
CA ARG A 181 4.54 2.46 -26.22
C ARG A 181 3.11 1.91 -26.23
N PRO A 182 2.81 0.71 -25.70
CA PRO A 182 1.44 0.22 -25.65
C PRO A 182 0.49 1.14 -24.89
N ALA A 183 0.98 1.85 -23.86
CA ALA A 183 0.16 2.79 -23.11
C ALA A 183 -0.21 4.01 -23.95
N LEU A 184 0.71 4.57 -24.71
CA LEU A 184 0.43 5.72 -25.60
C LEU A 184 -0.51 5.31 -26.74
N GLU A 185 -0.32 4.12 -27.32
CA GLU A 185 -1.25 3.54 -28.29
C GLU A 185 -2.67 3.38 -27.72
N ALA A 186 -2.81 2.84 -26.50
CA ALA A 186 -4.10 2.69 -25.82
C ALA A 186 -4.74 4.03 -25.44
N LEU A 187 -3.94 5.04 -25.08
CA LEU A 187 -4.42 6.41 -24.87
C LEU A 187 -4.89 7.06 -26.18
N ASN A 188 -4.25 6.76 -27.31
CA ASN A 188 -4.67 7.23 -28.64
C ASN A 188 -5.96 6.55 -29.12
N ALA A 189 -6.20 5.31 -28.70
CA ALA A 189 -7.43 4.58 -29.01
C ALA A 189 -8.68 5.12 -28.27
N THR A 190 -8.52 6.04 -27.32
CA THR A 190 -9.64 6.64 -26.56
C THR A 190 -9.75 8.14 -26.84
N THR A 191 -11.00 8.64 -26.82
CA THR A 191 -11.31 10.06 -26.94
C THR A 191 -11.56 10.74 -25.59
N LEU A 192 -11.28 10.06 -24.48
CA LEU A 192 -11.50 10.61 -23.15
C LEU A 192 -10.70 11.89 -22.94
N PRO A 193 -11.32 12.96 -22.42
CA PRO A 193 -10.57 14.10 -21.88
C PRO A 193 -9.65 13.63 -20.76
N LEU A 194 -8.43 14.17 -20.70
CA LEU A 194 -7.46 13.78 -19.67
C LEU A 194 -6.39 14.85 -19.47
N LEU A 195 -5.73 14.80 -18.32
CA LEU A 195 -4.47 15.47 -18.09
C LEU A 195 -3.40 14.39 -17.86
N LEU A 196 -2.30 14.43 -18.60
CA LEU A 196 -1.19 13.48 -18.49
C LEU A 196 0.06 14.21 -18.03
N THR A 197 0.78 13.68 -17.02
CA THR A 197 2.09 14.21 -16.64
C THR A 197 3.21 13.24 -17.04
N SER A 198 4.33 13.77 -17.54
CA SER A 198 5.51 12.99 -17.90
C SER A 198 6.80 13.80 -17.82
N ARG A 199 7.93 13.11 -17.87
CA ARG A 199 9.19 13.76 -18.22
C ARG A 199 9.29 13.94 -19.73
N PRO A 200 9.99 15.03 -20.19
CA PRO A 200 10.08 15.32 -21.62
C PRO A 200 10.77 14.21 -22.42
N GLY A 201 11.85 13.61 -21.89
CA GLY A 201 12.59 12.54 -22.58
C GLY A 201 11.75 11.30 -22.77
N GLU A 202 11.21 10.75 -21.68
CA GLU A 202 10.43 9.52 -21.71
C GLU A 202 9.13 9.64 -22.52
N TYR A 203 8.54 10.83 -22.57
CA TYR A 203 7.40 11.11 -23.44
C TYR A 203 7.81 11.19 -24.90
N ALA A 204 8.94 11.91 -25.20
CA ALA A 204 9.47 12.01 -26.55
C ALA A 204 9.85 10.64 -27.11
N ASP A 205 10.54 9.80 -26.33
CA ASP A 205 10.90 8.43 -26.73
C ASP A 205 9.65 7.62 -27.12
N ALA A 206 8.57 7.73 -26.34
CA ALA A 206 7.32 7.04 -26.63
C ALA A 206 6.63 7.60 -27.89
N VAL A 207 6.68 8.92 -28.11
CA VAL A 207 6.16 9.57 -29.32
C VAL A 207 6.96 9.15 -30.56
N ASP A 208 8.28 9.08 -30.45
CA ASP A 208 9.15 8.67 -31.55
C ASP A 208 8.92 7.20 -31.97
N GLU A 209 8.44 6.36 -31.03
CA GLU A 209 8.11 4.95 -31.29
C GLU A 209 6.68 4.74 -31.84
N THR A 210 5.78 5.71 -31.66
CA THR A 210 4.37 5.61 -32.04
C THR A 210 3.88 6.80 -32.85
N ASP A 211 3.31 7.77 -32.14
CA ASP A 211 2.86 9.08 -32.59
C ASP A 211 2.53 9.94 -31.35
N VAL A 212 2.32 11.23 -31.54
CA VAL A 212 1.88 12.14 -30.50
C VAL A 212 0.53 11.71 -29.91
N LEU A 213 0.27 12.10 -28.67
CA LEU A 213 -1.05 11.89 -28.08
C LEU A 213 -2.10 12.68 -28.88
N SER A 214 -3.02 11.97 -29.50
CA SER A 214 -4.04 12.53 -30.40
C SER A 214 -4.86 13.64 -29.74
N ALA A 215 -5.01 14.75 -30.44
CA ALA A 215 -5.72 15.95 -30.00
C ALA A 215 -5.19 16.56 -28.69
N ALA A 216 -3.97 16.23 -28.26
CA ALA A 216 -3.41 16.73 -27.02
C ALA A 216 -2.53 17.95 -27.21
N ALA A 217 -2.67 18.91 -26.31
CA ALA A 217 -1.83 20.10 -26.22
C ALA A 217 -0.77 19.92 -25.14
N PRO A 218 0.53 19.81 -25.44
CA PRO A 218 1.58 19.69 -24.45
C PRO A 218 2.08 21.05 -23.98
N ILE A 219 2.29 21.19 -22.67
CA ILE A 219 3.00 22.29 -22.02
C ILE A 219 4.24 21.77 -21.32
N GLU A 220 5.27 22.58 -21.22
CA GLU A 220 6.53 22.23 -20.55
C GLU A 220 6.81 23.17 -19.38
N LEU A 221 7.00 22.59 -18.19
CA LEU A 221 7.38 23.32 -16.99
C LEU A 221 8.77 23.91 -17.13
N THR A 222 8.91 25.18 -16.79
CA THR A 222 10.19 25.90 -16.80
C THR A 222 10.88 25.80 -15.45
N ASP A 223 12.20 25.88 -15.47
CA ASP A 223 13.02 25.94 -14.27
C ASP A 223 12.76 27.25 -13.50
N LEU A 224 12.94 27.23 -12.18
CA LEU A 224 12.93 28.42 -11.34
C LEU A 224 14.15 29.31 -11.65
N THR A 225 13.95 30.62 -11.60
CA THR A 225 15.03 31.59 -11.77
C THR A 225 15.66 31.93 -10.41
N VAL A 226 16.87 32.51 -10.42
CA VAL A 226 17.53 32.99 -9.19
C VAL A 226 16.69 34.09 -8.52
N ASP A 227 15.99 34.91 -9.30
CA ASP A 227 15.13 35.97 -8.78
C ASP A 227 13.87 35.37 -8.07
N ASP A 228 13.29 34.27 -8.59
CA ASP A 228 12.25 33.53 -7.88
C ASP A 228 12.71 33.04 -6.51
N LEU A 229 13.96 32.60 -6.43
CA LEU A 229 14.55 32.13 -5.17
C LEU A 229 14.89 33.27 -4.23
N ALA A 230 15.31 34.41 -4.77
CA ALA A 230 15.58 35.63 -4.00
C ALA A 230 14.31 36.20 -3.36
N ASP A 231 13.16 36.03 -4.01
CA ASP A 231 11.87 36.40 -3.44
C ASP A 231 11.36 35.38 -2.43
N TYR A 232 11.59 34.06 -2.68
CA TYR A 232 10.99 32.98 -1.89
C TYR A 232 11.80 32.63 -0.64
N LEU A 233 13.10 32.31 -0.77
CA LEU A 233 13.90 31.75 0.33
C LEU A 233 14.02 32.65 1.56
N PRO A 234 14.26 33.98 1.44
CA PRO A 234 14.32 34.86 2.61
C PRO A 234 13.02 34.87 3.44
N ARG A 235 11.86 34.76 2.77
CA ARG A 235 10.55 34.74 3.44
C ARG A 235 10.26 33.44 4.16
N THR A 236 10.97 32.35 3.85
CA THR A 236 10.85 31.06 4.55
C THR A 236 11.64 31.02 5.87
N THR A 237 12.60 31.93 6.04
CA THR A 237 13.48 31.94 7.20
C THR A 237 12.72 32.38 8.46
N ARG A 238 12.87 31.64 9.55
CA ARG A 238 12.27 31.99 10.83
C ARG A 238 12.94 33.22 11.42
N LYS A 239 12.15 34.20 11.82
CA LYS A 239 12.65 35.35 12.60
C LYS A 239 13.03 34.88 13.99
N THR A 240 14.32 34.72 14.27
CA THR A 240 14.83 34.44 15.60
C THR A 240 15.36 35.75 16.20
N ALA A 241 15.22 35.91 17.51
CA ALA A 241 15.69 37.12 18.22
C ALA A 241 17.22 37.36 18.15
N ARG A 242 17.98 36.41 17.57
CA ARG A 242 19.44 36.47 17.39
C ARG A 242 19.90 36.77 15.96
N ALA A 243 18.98 36.80 14.97
CA ALA A 243 19.35 37.09 13.59
C ALA A 243 19.48 38.64 13.45
N ASP A 244 20.60 39.09 12.90
CA ASP A 244 20.77 40.47 12.45
C ASP A 244 19.67 40.78 11.41
N PRO A 245 18.77 41.75 11.69
CA PRO A 245 17.70 42.07 10.74
C PRO A 245 18.18 42.58 9.40
N ALA A 246 19.45 43.00 9.30
CA ALA A 246 20.04 43.58 8.10
C ALA A 246 20.68 42.58 7.12
N ALA A 247 21.05 41.39 7.58
CA ALA A 247 21.67 40.38 6.71
C ALA A 247 20.73 39.17 6.59
N GLY A 248 20.14 38.95 5.42
CA GLY A 248 19.36 37.77 5.10
C GLY A 248 20.23 36.51 5.15
N ALA A 249 19.82 35.50 5.88
CA ALA A 249 20.58 34.23 5.98
C ALA A 249 20.88 33.59 4.61
N TRP A 250 20.07 33.86 3.60
CA TRP A 250 20.24 33.36 2.23
C TRP A 250 21.06 34.29 1.31
N ASP A 251 21.39 35.52 1.73
CA ASP A 251 22.06 36.50 0.87
C ASP A 251 23.41 36.02 0.33
N PRO A 252 24.28 35.35 1.10
CA PRO A 252 25.53 34.82 0.57
C PRO A 252 25.30 33.78 -0.54
N VAL A 253 24.32 32.88 -0.34
CA VAL A 253 23.95 31.81 -1.30
C VAL A 253 23.37 32.42 -2.57
N LEU A 254 22.47 33.39 -2.44
CA LEU A 254 21.84 34.06 -3.59
C LEU A 254 22.84 34.89 -4.39
N ARG A 255 23.85 35.48 -3.73
CA ARG A 255 24.94 36.22 -4.40
C ARG A 255 25.77 35.25 -5.22
N GLU A 256 26.22 34.15 -4.64
CA GLU A 256 27.00 33.11 -5.32
C GLU A 256 26.23 32.54 -6.53
N MET A 257 24.92 32.33 -6.39
CA MET A 257 24.08 31.81 -7.48
C MET A 257 23.94 32.80 -8.66
N ARG A 258 24.10 34.09 -8.42
CA ARG A 258 24.12 35.14 -9.50
C ARG A 258 25.46 35.22 -10.21
N GLU A 259 26.50 34.79 -9.54
CA GLU A 259 27.84 34.73 -10.17
C GLU A 259 27.88 33.58 -11.18
N ARG A 260 28.69 33.79 -12.23
CA ARG A 260 28.99 32.73 -13.18
C ARG A 260 30.36 32.17 -12.89
N SER A 261 30.53 30.87 -13.07
CA SER A 261 31.86 30.26 -13.06
C SER A 261 32.78 30.96 -14.06
N PRO A 262 34.11 30.94 -13.86
CA PRO A 262 35.10 31.49 -14.83
C PRO A 262 34.83 31.05 -16.26
N ASP A 263 34.26 29.86 -16.46
CA ASP A 263 33.89 29.29 -17.78
C ASP A 263 32.54 29.83 -18.32
N GLY A 264 31.92 30.82 -17.67
CA GLY A 264 30.62 31.37 -18.06
C GLY A 264 29.42 30.46 -17.76
N ARG A 265 29.63 29.31 -17.10
CA ARG A 265 28.57 28.37 -16.70
C ARG A 265 27.93 28.80 -15.38
N ALA A 266 26.69 28.40 -15.18
CA ALA A 266 26.04 28.57 -13.88
C ALA A 266 26.75 27.72 -12.81
N VAL A 267 26.93 28.27 -11.61
CA VAL A 267 27.48 27.49 -10.48
C VAL A 267 26.63 26.26 -10.18
N PRO A 268 27.23 25.14 -9.71
CA PRO A 268 26.51 23.89 -9.45
C PRO A 268 25.25 24.08 -8.59
N LEU A 269 25.33 24.90 -7.58
CA LEU A 269 24.22 25.21 -6.69
C LEU A 269 23.04 25.88 -7.41
N ALA A 270 23.32 26.84 -8.32
CA ALA A 270 22.28 27.47 -9.13
C ALA A 270 21.62 26.50 -10.10
N THR A 271 22.34 25.48 -10.58
CA THR A 271 21.81 24.45 -11.45
C THR A 271 20.87 23.51 -10.67
N VAL A 272 21.20 23.16 -9.43
CA VAL A 272 20.42 22.26 -8.59
C VAL A 272 19.16 22.92 -8.05
N LEU A 273 19.27 24.14 -7.50
CA LEU A 273 18.15 24.87 -6.90
C LEU A 273 17.14 25.42 -7.93
N ARG A 274 17.28 25.11 -9.22
CA ARG A 274 16.27 25.43 -10.25
C ARG A 274 15.00 24.60 -10.15
N THR A 275 15.03 23.52 -9.40
CA THR A 275 13.85 22.65 -9.27
C THR A 275 13.12 22.86 -7.94
N PRO A 276 11.78 22.95 -7.93
CA PRO A 276 11.00 23.08 -6.71
C PRO A 276 11.33 22.05 -5.63
N LEU A 277 11.67 20.83 -6.02
CA LEU A 277 12.07 19.77 -5.09
C LEU A 277 13.33 20.15 -4.30
N MET A 278 14.38 20.58 -5.00
CA MET A 278 15.66 20.91 -4.35
C MET A 278 15.52 22.15 -3.46
N VAL A 279 14.71 23.12 -3.89
CA VAL A 279 14.35 24.28 -3.08
C VAL A 279 13.63 23.88 -1.80
N ALA A 280 12.65 22.96 -1.90
CA ALA A 280 11.94 22.45 -0.73
C ALA A 280 12.86 21.68 0.25
N LEU A 281 13.81 20.90 -0.27
CA LEU A 281 14.83 20.23 0.54
C LEU A 281 15.76 21.26 1.22
N ALA A 282 16.28 22.22 0.47
CA ALA A 282 17.13 23.27 1.00
C ALA A 282 16.40 24.10 2.08
N ARG A 283 15.15 24.46 1.85
CA ARG A 283 14.29 25.11 2.85
C ARG A 283 14.17 24.26 4.13
N THR A 284 13.86 22.97 4.00
CA THR A 284 13.72 22.06 5.16
C THR A 284 15.01 21.97 5.95
N LEU A 285 16.16 21.95 5.25
CA LEU A 285 17.47 21.84 5.88
C LEU A 285 17.92 23.10 6.59
N TYR A 286 17.61 24.27 6.04
CA TYR A 286 18.21 25.53 6.45
C TYR A 286 17.23 26.57 6.99
N SER A 287 16.01 26.65 6.45
CA SER A 287 15.00 27.60 6.94
C SER A 287 14.17 27.04 8.09
N ASP A 288 13.80 25.76 8.03
CA ASP A 288 13.01 25.08 9.07
C ASP A 288 13.88 24.62 10.25
N THR A 289 15.22 24.63 10.12
CA THR A 289 16.19 24.14 11.11
C THR A 289 16.98 25.34 11.68
N PRO A 290 16.78 25.71 12.95
CA PRO A 290 17.31 26.98 13.50
C PRO A 290 18.84 27.07 13.61
N ASP A 291 19.55 25.93 13.63
CA ASP A 291 21.01 25.90 13.89
C ASP A 291 21.84 25.62 12.61
N ARG A 292 21.24 25.67 11.43
CA ARG A 292 21.96 25.48 10.17
C ARG A 292 21.96 26.75 9.36
N ASP A 293 23.17 27.25 9.07
CA ASP A 293 23.38 28.40 8.21
C ASP A 293 23.35 27.97 6.72
N PRO A 294 22.48 28.60 5.88
CA PRO A 294 22.48 28.39 4.44
C PRO A 294 23.85 28.59 3.77
N ALA A 295 24.70 29.51 4.30
CA ALA A 295 26.04 29.75 3.79
C ALA A 295 26.93 28.48 3.83
N SER A 296 26.60 27.49 4.67
CA SER A 296 27.29 26.20 4.66
C SER A 296 27.10 25.39 3.38
N LEU A 297 26.11 25.74 2.54
CA LEU A 297 25.97 25.19 1.18
C LEU A 297 27.15 25.57 0.27
N LEU A 298 27.78 26.69 0.54
CA LEU A 298 28.94 27.21 -0.20
C LEU A 298 30.25 26.58 0.26
N ALA A 299 30.30 26.08 1.50
CA ALA A 299 31.49 25.47 2.08
C ALA A 299 31.59 24.00 1.74
N GLY A 300 32.67 23.60 1.03
CA GLY A 300 33.05 22.21 0.78
C GLY A 300 33.54 21.97 -0.65
N ALA A 301 34.83 21.64 -0.78
CA ALA A 301 35.48 21.27 -2.05
C ALA A 301 34.88 20.02 -2.71
N GLU A 302 34.01 19.28 -2.00
CA GLU A 302 33.38 18.08 -2.51
C GLU A 302 32.06 18.34 -3.27
N ARG A 303 31.63 19.62 -3.38
CA ARG A 303 30.36 20.03 -4.04
C ARG A 303 30.59 20.78 -5.34
N ASP A 304 31.60 20.37 -6.08
CA ASP A 304 32.05 20.97 -7.34
C ASP A 304 31.15 20.62 -8.55
N THR A 305 30.21 19.65 -8.37
CA THR A 305 29.28 19.26 -9.43
C THR A 305 27.83 19.32 -8.97
N PRO A 306 26.87 19.54 -9.88
CA PRO A 306 25.44 19.53 -9.54
C PRO A 306 24.98 18.24 -8.88
N GLU A 307 25.50 17.10 -9.34
CA GLU A 307 25.14 15.77 -8.82
C GLU A 307 25.52 15.63 -7.33
N LYS A 308 26.72 16.07 -6.96
CA LYS A 308 27.18 16.02 -5.56
C LYS A 308 26.40 16.97 -4.66
N VAL A 309 26.00 18.15 -5.14
CA VAL A 309 25.11 19.06 -4.39
C VAL A 309 23.75 18.42 -4.19
N GLU A 310 23.18 17.79 -5.22
CA GLU A 310 21.90 17.07 -5.13
C GLU A 310 21.97 15.91 -4.14
N GLU A 311 23.02 15.08 -4.22
CA GLU A 311 23.25 13.97 -3.30
C GLU A 311 23.36 14.46 -1.85
N TYR A 312 24.09 15.52 -1.61
CA TYR A 312 24.21 16.13 -0.28
C TYR A 312 22.86 16.58 0.28
N LEU A 313 22.01 17.24 -0.52
CA LEU A 313 20.69 17.67 -0.09
C LEU A 313 19.78 16.46 0.25
N LEU A 314 19.82 15.41 -0.57
CA LEU A 314 19.04 14.19 -0.33
C LEU A 314 19.53 13.41 0.91
N ASP A 315 20.85 13.25 1.07
CA ASP A 315 21.44 12.53 2.21
C ASP A 315 21.23 13.29 3.52
N SER A 316 21.28 14.63 3.49
CA SER A 316 21.07 15.49 4.66
C SER A 316 19.60 15.60 5.09
N PHE A 317 18.65 15.22 4.23
CA PHE A 317 17.22 15.41 4.48
C PHE A 317 16.72 14.57 5.66
N LEU A 318 17.00 13.27 5.68
CA LEU A 318 16.53 12.40 6.76
C LEU A 318 17.11 12.79 8.13
N PRO A 319 18.42 13.01 8.29
CA PRO A 319 18.98 13.49 9.55
C PRO A 319 18.36 14.81 10.05
N ALA A 320 17.99 15.71 9.13
CA ALA A 320 17.34 16.97 9.50
C ALA A 320 15.89 16.77 9.96
N VAL A 321 15.15 15.89 9.29
CA VAL A 321 13.74 15.63 9.58
C VAL A 321 13.56 14.79 10.83
N TYR A 322 14.49 13.89 11.15
CA TYR A 322 14.48 13.03 12.35
C TYR A 322 15.26 13.59 13.53
N ARG A 323 15.55 14.89 13.54
CA ARG A 323 16.21 15.56 14.65
C ARG A 323 15.39 15.45 15.95
N PRO A 324 16.03 15.18 17.12
CA PRO A 324 15.36 15.17 18.42
C PRO A 324 14.75 16.53 18.77
N GLY A 325 13.71 16.54 19.62
CA GLY A 325 13.17 17.75 20.21
C GLY A 325 12.01 18.44 19.47
N ARG A 326 11.33 17.79 18.51
CA ARG A 326 10.08 18.30 17.95
C ARG A 326 8.89 17.98 18.87
N PRO A 327 8.17 18.99 19.40
CA PRO A 327 7.03 18.76 20.29
C PRO A 327 5.93 17.93 19.59
N GLY A 328 5.37 16.95 20.30
CA GLY A 328 4.23 16.15 19.83
C GLY A 328 4.56 15.03 18.83
N VAL A 329 5.84 14.76 18.53
CA VAL A 329 6.31 13.72 17.63
C VAL A 329 7.23 12.76 18.38
N ARG A 330 7.09 11.45 18.12
CA ARG A 330 7.93 10.44 18.75
C ARG A 330 9.38 10.59 18.28
N ASP A 331 10.32 10.64 19.21
CA ASP A 331 11.74 10.70 18.86
C ASP A 331 12.21 9.33 18.37
N TRP A 332 12.50 9.27 17.07
CA TRP A 332 13.16 8.17 16.43
C TRP A 332 14.61 8.52 16.17
N ASP A 333 15.51 7.61 16.46
CA ASP A 333 16.91 7.75 16.10
C ASP A 333 17.06 7.87 14.57
N ALA A 334 17.80 8.89 14.11
CA ALA A 334 17.91 9.22 12.68
C ALA A 334 18.57 8.09 11.86
N ASP A 335 19.62 7.46 12.40
CA ASP A 335 20.35 6.39 11.70
C ASP A 335 19.49 5.13 11.59
N ARG A 336 18.72 4.82 12.64
CA ARG A 336 17.76 3.70 12.60
C ARG A 336 16.62 4.00 11.62
N ALA A 337 16.08 5.21 11.65
CA ALA A 337 15.02 5.63 10.72
C ALA A 337 15.50 5.54 9.25
N GLN A 338 16.74 5.96 8.99
CA GLN A 338 17.35 5.86 7.67
C GLN A 338 17.50 4.39 7.21
N ARG A 339 17.97 3.49 8.09
CA ARG A 339 18.06 2.05 7.77
C ARG A 339 16.68 1.44 7.49
N TRP A 340 15.66 1.74 8.30
CA TRP A 340 14.30 1.22 8.12
C TRP A 340 13.65 1.75 6.84
N LEU A 341 13.81 3.03 6.54
CA LEU A 341 13.33 3.62 5.27
C LEU A 341 14.10 3.08 4.07
N GLY A 342 15.41 2.85 4.22
CA GLY A 342 16.24 2.19 3.21
C GLY A 342 15.75 0.77 2.91
N TYR A 343 15.44 -0.02 3.94
CA TYR A 343 14.84 -1.34 3.76
C TYR A 343 13.50 -1.27 3.00
N LEU A 344 12.62 -0.32 3.37
CA LEU A 344 11.33 -0.13 2.69
C LEU A 344 11.51 0.30 1.23
N ALA A 345 12.43 1.22 0.96
CA ALA A 345 12.76 1.67 -0.39
C ALA A 345 13.30 0.52 -1.26
N HIS A 346 14.21 -0.28 -0.71
CA HIS A 346 14.75 -1.45 -1.37
C HIS A 346 13.66 -2.51 -1.65
N HIS A 347 12.78 -2.75 -0.68
CA HIS A 347 11.63 -3.64 -0.84
C HIS A 347 10.72 -3.22 -1.99
N LEU A 348 10.37 -1.94 -2.11
CA LEU A 348 9.55 -1.40 -3.19
C LEU A 348 10.24 -1.51 -4.56
N THR A 349 11.56 -1.31 -4.60
CA THR A 349 12.35 -1.47 -5.82
C THR A 349 12.32 -2.91 -6.32
N LEU A 350 12.46 -3.89 -5.41
CA LEU A 350 12.37 -5.32 -5.74
C LEU A 350 10.95 -5.71 -6.19
N ALA A 351 9.93 -5.16 -5.53
CA ALA A 351 8.53 -5.40 -5.84
C ALA A 351 8.05 -4.66 -7.10
N ARG A 352 8.87 -3.79 -7.70
CA ARG A 352 8.54 -2.95 -8.86
C ARG A 352 7.22 -2.19 -8.70
N THR A 353 6.98 -1.67 -7.49
CA THR A 353 5.77 -0.90 -7.17
C THR A 353 6.13 0.30 -6.30
N PRO A 354 5.52 1.47 -6.50
CA PRO A 354 5.67 2.60 -5.58
C PRO A 354 4.79 2.45 -4.33
N ASP A 355 3.85 1.48 -4.33
CA ASP A 355 2.78 1.33 -3.34
C ASP A 355 3.26 0.52 -2.13
N LEU A 356 3.55 1.18 -1.03
CA LEU A 356 3.88 0.57 0.26
C LEU A 356 2.59 0.17 0.99
N ALA A 357 2.11 -1.03 0.69
CA ALA A 357 0.96 -1.63 1.34
C ALA A 357 1.41 -2.39 2.60
N TRP A 358 0.82 -2.10 3.77
CA TRP A 358 1.21 -2.73 5.03
C TRP A 358 1.05 -4.26 5.00
N TRP A 359 0.06 -4.78 4.27
CA TRP A 359 -0.18 -6.23 4.13
C TRP A 359 0.82 -6.91 3.19
N ARG A 360 1.60 -6.15 2.42
CA ARG A 360 2.64 -6.64 1.50
C ARG A 360 4.05 -6.57 2.07
N LEU A 361 4.26 -6.04 3.27
CA LEU A 361 5.60 -5.89 3.84
C LEU A 361 6.35 -7.23 4.01
N GLY A 362 5.62 -8.34 4.16
CA GLY A 362 6.20 -9.68 4.22
C GLY A 362 6.64 -10.26 2.89
N THR A 363 6.27 -9.68 1.75
CA THR A 363 6.54 -10.27 0.42
C THR A 363 8.02 -10.20 0.03
N GLY A 364 8.79 -9.31 0.64
CA GLY A 364 10.25 -9.27 0.48
C GLY A 364 11.00 -10.45 1.09
N LEU A 365 10.31 -11.34 1.82
CA LEU A 365 10.89 -12.55 2.39
C LEU A 365 10.67 -13.74 1.44
N ARG A 366 11.63 -14.66 1.41
CA ARG A 366 11.48 -15.94 0.68
C ARG A 366 10.27 -16.70 1.20
N GLY A 367 9.52 -17.35 0.31
CA GLY A 367 8.30 -18.09 0.66
C GLY A 367 8.52 -19.13 1.76
N SER A 368 9.64 -19.84 1.73
CA SER A 368 10.06 -20.80 2.78
C SER A 368 10.27 -20.13 4.14
N THR A 369 10.92 -18.96 4.16
CA THR A 369 11.12 -18.20 5.41
C THR A 369 9.79 -17.73 5.99
N ARG A 370 8.88 -17.24 5.15
CA ARG A 370 7.51 -16.84 5.57
C ARG A 370 6.76 -18.01 6.18
N ALA A 371 6.76 -19.16 5.50
CA ALA A 371 6.10 -20.37 5.98
C ALA A 371 6.68 -20.84 7.33
N LEU A 372 8.00 -20.87 7.45
CA LEU A 372 8.68 -21.27 8.68
C LEU A 372 8.34 -20.31 9.84
N VAL A 373 8.43 -19.00 9.61
CA VAL A 373 8.10 -18.01 10.65
C VAL A 373 6.63 -18.11 11.06
N THR A 374 5.73 -18.30 10.10
CA THR A 374 4.30 -18.48 10.37
C THR A 374 4.07 -19.78 11.15
N ALA A 375 4.73 -20.89 10.78
CA ALA A 375 4.67 -22.17 11.49
C ALA A 375 5.12 -22.03 12.94
N LEU A 376 6.26 -21.38 13.17
CA LEU A 376 6.82 -21.19 14.52
C LEU A 376 5.93 -20.31 15.39
N VAL A 377 5.46 -19.18 14.87
CA VAL A 377 4.65 -18.24 15.64
C VAL A 377 3.25 -18.80 15.91
N ALA A 378 2.62 -19.43 14.91
CA ALA A 378 1.33 -20.08 15.10
C ALA A 378 1.44 -21.30 16.03
N GLY A 379 2.46 -22.13 15.85
CA GLY A 379 2.71 -23.27 16.70
C GLY A 379 2.96 -22.89 18.16
N LEU A 380 3.76 -21.86 18.39
CA LEU A 380 4.01 -21.35 19.74
C LEU A 380 2.74 -20.77 20.38
N ALA A 381 1.94 -19.99 19.63
CA ALA A 381 0.72 -19.41 20.13
C ALA A 381 -0.34 -20.48 20.46
N ILE A 382 -0.50 -21.47 19.58
CA ILE A 382 -1.44 -22.59 19.78
C ILE A 382 -0.97 -23.47 20.96
N GLY A 383 0.30 -23.86 20.98
CA GLY A 383 0.84 -24.73 22.01
C GLY A 383 0.82 -24.10 23.41
N LEU A 384 1.15 -22.82 23.53
CA LEU A 384 1.03 -22.10 24.82
C LEU A 384 -0.42 -21.93 25.24
N GLY A 385 -1.32 -21.64 24.28
CA GLY A 385 -2.76 -21.54 24.55
C GLY A 385 -3.33 -22.88 25.06
N ASP A 386 -2.96 -23.99 24.40
CA ASP A 386 -3.30 -25.33 24.79
C ASP A 386 -2.79 -25.67 26.20
N ALA A 387 -1.49 -25.49 26.43
CA ALA A 387 -0.86 -25.73 27.73
C ALA A 387 -1.50 -24.92 28.87
N LEU A 388 -1.88 -23.66 28.59
CA LEU A 388 -2.55 -22.81 29.57
C LEU A 388 -3.93 -23.37 29.94
N VAL A 389 -4.78 -23.69 28.95
CA VAL A 389 -6.12 -24.22 29.17
C VAL A 389 -6.05 -25.57 29.88
N TYR A 390 -5.17 -26.46 29.42
CA TYR A 390 -4.98 -27.78 30.04
C TYR A 390 -4.49 -27.65 31.47
N THR A 391 -3.55 -26.75 31.78
CA THR A 391 -3.08 -26.50 33.15
C THR A 391 -4.21 -26.01 34.06
N VAL A 392 -5.03 -25.08 33.58
CA VAL A 392 -6.17 -24.52 34.35
C VAL A 392 -7.21 -25.62 34.68
N VAL A 393 -7.47 -26.52 33.73
CA VAL A 393 -8.48 -27.55 33.90
C VAL A 393 -7.99 -28.77 34.73
N THR A 394 -6.74 -29.19 34.52
CA THR A 394 -6.21 -30.44 35.11
C THR A 394 -5.33 -30.23 36.33
N GLY A 395 -4.79 -29.01 36.52
CA GLY A 395 -3.80 -28.72 37.57
C GLY A 395 -2.43 -29.36 37.34
N ALA A 396 -2.14 -29.91 36.16
CA ALA A 396 -0.94 -30.67 35.84
C ALA A 396 -0.02 -29.93 34.81
N PRO A 397 0.78 -28.91 35.21
CA PRO A 397 1.49 -28.04 34.30
C PRO A 397 2.57 -28.76 33.46
N ALA A 398 3.21 -29.78 33.98
CA ALA A 398 4.22 -30.55 33.25
C ALA A 398 3.61 -31.32 32.07
N LEU A 399 2.49 -31.98 32.28
CA LEU A 399 1.76 -32.70 31.23
C LEU A 399 1.16 -31.71 30.22
N ALA A 400 0.64 -30.58 30.68
CA ALA A 400 0.13 -29.52 29.86
C ALA A 400 1.19 -28.93 28.90
N LEU A 401 2.42 -28.74 29.37
CA LEU A 401 3.52 -28.28 28.52
C LEU A 401 3.93 -29.32 27.46
N MET A 402 3.91 -30.60 27.80
CA MET A 402 4.21 -31.68 26.85
C MET A 402 3.11 -31.78 25.78
N ASP A 403 1.84 -31.72 26.18
CA ASP A 403 0.71 -31.74 25.25
C ASP A 403 0.72 -30.50 24.36
N GLY A 404 0.82 -29.31 24.95
CA GLY A 404 0.91 -28.06 24.22
C GLY A 404 2.08 -27.99 23.25
N ALA A 405 3.24 -28.55 23.61
CA ALA A 405 4.38 -28.63 22.69
C ALA A 405 4.07 -29.53 21.48
N SER A 406 3.42 -30.68 21.69
CA SER A 406 3.06 -31.61 20.62
C SER A 406 1.96 -31.02 19.72
N VAL A 407 0.92 -30.44 20.30
CA VAL A 407 -0.17 -29.76 19.56
C VAL A 407 0.40 -28.57 18.76
N GLY A 408 1.22 -27.76 19.41
CA GLY A 408 1.86 -26.60 18.77
C GLY A 408 2.74 -26.98 17.59
N LEU A 409 3.55 -28.03 17.74
CA LEU A 409 4.42 -28.52 16.66
C LEU A 409 3.60 -29.02 15.46
N ILE A 410 2.61 -29.85 15.70
CA ILE A 410 1.76 -30.45 14.65
C ILE A 410 0.93 -29.36 13.97
N ALA A 411 0.21 -28.55 14.74
CA ALA A 411 -0.65 -27.49 14.22
C ALA A 411 0.17 -26.41 13.51
N GLY A 412 1.27 -25.97 14.12
CA GLY A 412 2.15 -24.95 13.52
C GLY A 412 2.75 -25.40 12.20
N SER A 413 3.23 -26.64 12.12
CA SER A 413 3.75 -27.24 10.88
C SER A 413 2.67 -27.28 9.79
N LEU A 414 1.46 -27.69 10.14
CA LEU A 414 0.35 -27.76 9.19
C LEU A 414 -0.09 -26.38 8.72
N PHE A 415 -0.27 -25.41 9.61
CA PHE A 415 -0.62 -24.04 9.24
C PHE A 415 0.48 -23.36 8.40
N GLY A 416 1.74 -23.62 8.71
CA GLY A 416 2.86 -23.17 7.86
C GLY A 416 2.85 -23.80 6.48
N LEU A 417 2.55 -25.09 6.38
CA LEU A 417 2.42 -25.81 5.11
C LEU A 417 1.23 -25.29 4.29
N VAL A 418 0.07 -25.12 4.92
CA VAL A 418 -1.14 -24.57 4.26
C VAL A 418 -0.86 -23.15 3.78
N HIS A 419 -0.19 -22.33 4.58
CA HIS A 419 0.24 -21.00 4.17
C HIS A 419 1.15 -21.04 2.93
N TRP A 420 2.19 -21.89 2.96
CA TRP A 420 3.13 -22.05 1.86
C TRP A 420 2.42 -22.53 0.59
N LEU A 421 1.55 -23.53 0.71
CA LEU A 421 0.82 -24.11 -0.40
C LEU A 421 -0.16 -23.12 -1.02
N THR A 422 -0.91 -22.40 -0.19
CA THR A 422 -1.86 -21.37 -0.64
C THR A 422 -1.13 -20.27 -1.42
N TYR A 423 0.00 -19.79 -0.90
CA TYR A 423 0.82 -18.78 -1.59
C TYR A 423 1.41 -19.30 -2.89
N THR A 424 1.93 -20.55 -2.92
CA THR A 424 2.59 -21.14 -4.08
C THR A 424 1.59 -21.48 -5.20
N LEU A 425 0.41 -22.01 -4.84
CA LEU A 425 -0.62 -22.41 -5.80
C LEU A 425 -1.42 -21.23 -6.36
N THR A 426 -1.73 -20.24 -5.54
CA THR A 426 -2.57 -19.13 -6.00
C THR A 426 -1.78 -17.96 -6.58
N GLY A 427 -0.50 -17.82 -6.22
CA GLY A 427 0.33 -16.67 -6.56
C GLY A 427 -0.23 -15.35 -6.01
N LYS A 428 -1.35 -15.40 -5.26
CA LYS A 428 -2.06 -14.23 -4.75
C LYS A 428 -1.75 -14.02 -3.28
N GLU A 429 -1.54 -12.77 -2.93
CA GLU A 429 -1.36 -12.36 -1.56
C GLU A 429 -2.70 -12.25 -0.84
N VAL A 430 -2.68 -12.46 0.47
CA VAL A 430 -3.86 -12.29 1.30
C VAL A 430 -4.16 -10.78 1.39
N ALA A 431 -5.24 -10.37 0.74
CA ALA A 431 -5.72 -8.99 0.80
C ALA A 431 -6.58 -8.78 2.05
N PRO A 432 -6.62 -7.53 2.60
CA PRO A 432 -7.52 -7.20 3.69
C PRO A 432 -8.98 -7.50 3.35
N SER A 433 -9.75 -8.02 4.33
CA SER A 433 -11.14 -8.40 4.15
C SER A 433 -12.09 -7.66 5.11
N ALA A 434 -13.39 -7.67 4.81
CA ALA A 434 -14.43 -7.15 5.68
C ALA A 434 -15.54 -8.20 5.91
N VAL A 435 -16.13 -8.19 7.12
CA VAL A 435 -17.33 -9.01 7.41
C VAL A 435 -18.56 -8.14 7.25
N ARG A 436 -19.49 -8.57 6.38
CA ARG A 436 -20.83 -7.99 6.27
C ARG A 436 -21.89 -9.02 6.59
N LEU A 437 -22.57 -8.84 7.70
CA LEU A 437 -23.73 -9.63 8.09
C LEU A 437 -24.98 -9.19 7.30
N ARG A 438 -25.04 -9.48 6.00
CA ARG A 438 -26.26 -9.31 5.20
C ARG A 438 -26.81 -10.67 4.80
N ILE A 439 -27.94 -11.05 5.42
CA ILE A 439 -28.61 -12.35 5.21
C ILE A 439 -29.51 -12.34 3.96
N ARG A 440 -29.93 -11.20 3.46
CA ARG A 440 -30.81 -11.07 2.29
C ARG A 440 -30.11 -10.35 1.11
N GLY A 441 -30.19 -10.94 -0.09
CA GLY A 441 -29.71 -10.34 -1.35
C GLY A 441 -28.27 -10.68 -1.74
N ARG A 442 -27.79 -11.91 -1.50
CA ARG A 442 -26.44 -12.36 -1.92
C ARG A 442 -26.34 -12.52 -3.44
N PRO A 443 -25.27 -12.01 -4.07
CA PRO A 443 -24.95 -12.37 -5.46
C PRO A 443 -24.53 -13.84 -5.55
N ARG A 444 -24.90 -14.53 -6.62
CA ARG A 444 -24.51 -15.92 -6.93
C ARG A 444 -22.98 -16.16 -6.87
N ALA A 445 -22.16 -15.11 -7.03
CA ALA A 445 -20.71 -15.20 -6.95
C ALA A 445 -20.16 -15.64 -5.56
N THR A 446 -20.92 -15.42 -4.46
CA THR A 446 -20.46 -15.78 -3.10
C THR A 446 -20.50 -17.29 -2.84
N THR A 447 -21.34 -18.02 -3.57
CA THR A 447 -21.43 -19.50 -3.45
C THR A 447 -20.23 -20.21 -4.08
N TRP A 448 -19.60 -19.64 -5.08
CA TRP A 448 -18.43 -20.19 -5.77
C TRP A 448 -17.14 -20.16 -4.91
N THR A 449 -17.07 -19.28 -3.92
CA THR A 449 -15.90 -19.22 -3.02
C THR A 449 -16.00 -20.15 -1.82
N ALA A 450 -17.18 -20.62 -1.46
CA ALA A 450 -17.41 -21.51 -0.31
C ALA A 450 -16.93 -22.95 -0.59
N GLY A 451 -17.10 -23.46 -1.81
CA GLY A 451 -16.70 -24.81 -2.19
C GLY A 451 -15.19 -25.10 -2.03
N PRO A 452 -14.30 -24.33 -2.62
CA PRO A 452 -12.85 -24.50 -2.42
C PRO A 452 -12.44 -24.40 -0.95
N ARG A 453 -13.07 -23.51 -0.18
CA ARG A 453 -12.77 -23.35 1.26
C ARG A 453 -13.23 -24.55 2.08
N LEU A 454 -14.39 -25.11 1.76
CA LEU A 454 -14.85 -26.35 2.36
C LEU A 454 -13.80 -27.45 2.14
N VAL A 455 -13.32 -27.64 0.92
CA VAL A 455 -12.33 -28.68 0.56
C VAL A 455 -11.01 -28.45 1.31
N ILE A 456 -10.48 -27.24 1.29
CA ILE A 456 -9.23 -26.90 1.98
C ILE A 456 -9.37 -27.10 3.49
N GLY A 457 -10.49 -26.68 4.09
CA GLY A 457 -10.77 -26.87 5.49
C GLY A 457 -10.87 -28.36 5.84
N THR A 458 -11.64 -29.15 5.06
CA THR A 458 -11.79 -30.57 5.29
C THR A 458 -10.46 -31.33 5.18
N LEU A 459 -9.67 -31.08 4.12
CA LEU A 459 -8.37 -31.73 3.94
C LEU A 459 -7.36 -31.32 5.02
N GLY A 460 -7.28 -30.04 5.36
CA GLY A 460 -6.39 -29.55 6.41
C GLY A 460 -6.77 -30.08 7.81
N GLY A 461 -8.07 -30.06 8.14
CA GLY A 461 -8.57 -30.61 9.38
C GLY A 461 -8.37 -32.12 9.49
N ALA A 462 -8.63 -32.85 8.40
CA ALA A 462 -8.40 -34.29 8.32
C ALA A 462 -6.92 -34.65 8.50
N ALA A 463 -6.02 -33.93 7.84
CA ALA A 463 -4.57 -34.12 7.99
C ALA A 463 -4.10 -33.86 9.41
N PHE A 464 -4.59 -32.76 10.05
CA PHE A 464 -4.30 -32.48 11.45
C PHE A 464 -4.81 -33.60 12.36
N GLY A 465 -6.08 -33.98 12.21
CA GLY A 465 -6.72 -35.00 13.03
C GLY A 465 -6.05 -36.37 12.89
N ALA A 466 -5.62 -36.71 11.67
CA ALA A 466 -4.90 -37.97 11.43
C ALA A 466 -3.54 -38.02 12.16
N VAL A 467 -2.72 -36.97 12.00
CA VAL A 467 -1.37 -36.91 12.61
C VAL A 467 -1.47 -36.82 14.12
N TYR A 468 -2.33 -35.92 14.62
CA TYR A 468 -2.53 -35.72 16.06
C TYR A 468 -3.14 -36.96 16.70
N GLY A 469 -4.16 -37.56 16.08
CA GLY A 469 -4.78 -38.79 16.57
C GLY A 469 -3.81 -39.96 16.65
N PHE A 470 -2.97 -40.11 15.64
CA PHE A 470 -1.93 -41.14 15.67
C PHE A 470 -0.94 -40.93 16.84
N ALA A 471 -0.48 -39.68 17.04
CA ALA A 471 0.42 -39.33 18.12
C ALA A 471 -0.21 -39.59 19.50
N VAL A 472 -1.46 -39.15 19.72
CA VAL A 472 -2.21 -39.38 20.96
C VAL A 472 -2.41 -40.84 21.24
N GLY A 473 -2.79 -41.64 20.21
CA GLY A 473 -2.97 -43.09 20.33
C GLY A 473 -1.70 -43.83 20.73
N LEU A 474 -0.54 -43.43 20.15
CA LEU A 474 0.77 -43.98 20.54
C LEU A 474 1.11 -43.65 22.01
N VAL A 475 0.86 -42.42 22.45
CA VAL A 475 1.10 -41.99 23.85
C VAL A 475 0.22 -42.79 24.81
N LYS A 476 -1.07 -42.96 24.48
CA LYS A 476 -1.99 -43.79 25.27
C LYS A 476 -1.49 -45.24 25.39
N ALA A 477 -1.12 -45.85 24.26
CA ALA A 477 -0.62 -47.22 24.22
C ALA A 477 0.68 -47.37 25.03
N HIS A 478 1.57 -46.42 24.99
CA HIS A 478 2.78 -46.38 25.79
C HIS A 478 2.47 -46.35 27.29
N HIS A 479 1.56 -45.48 27.72
CA HIS A 479 1.14 -45.45 29.13
C HIS A 479 0.47 -46.74 29.62
N GLN A 480 -0.13 -47.50 28.69
CA GLN A 480 -0.78 -48.78 28.96
C GLN A 480 0.21 -49.97 28.90
N ASN A 481 1.50 -49.70 28.64
CA ASN A 481 2.53 -50.69 28.36
C ASN A 481 2.13 -51.72 27.29
N ALA A 482 1.40 -51.23 26.26
CA ALA A 482 0.92 -52.06 25.15
C ALA A 482 2.06 -52.47 24.22
N GLY A 483 1.98 -53.66 23.65
CA GLY A 483 2.91 -54.11 22.63
C GLY A 483 2.84 -53.26 21.36
N LEU A 484 3.86 -53.31 20.51
CA LEU A 484 3.96 -52.47 19.29
C LEU A 484 2.74 -52.62 18.37
N GLY A 485 2.19 -53.86 18.22
CA GLY A 485 1.00 -54.12 17.40
C GLY A 485 -0.24 -53.44 17.92
N ASP A 486 -0.44 -53.43 19.22
CA ASP A 486 -1.60 -52.79 19.88
C ASP A 486 -1.44 -51.27 19.91
N ALA A 487 -0.19 -50.79 20.05
CA ALA A 487 0.12 -49.36 19.93
C ALA A 487 -0.22 -48.80 18.53
N LEU A 488 0.16 -49.52 17.49
CA LEU A 488 -0.18 -49.14 16.10
C LEU A 488 -1.71 -49.22 15.85
N ARG A 489 -2.40 -50.22 16.35
CA ARG A 489 -3.87 -50.31 16.23
C ARG A 489 -4.57 -49.15 16.93
N THR A 490 -4.17 -48.83 18.16
CA THR A 490 -4.74 -47.69 18.92
C THR A 490 -4.42 -46.35 18.19
N GLY A 491 -3.18 -46.17 17.72
CA GLY A 491 -2.80 -44.99 16.93
C GLY A 491 -3.62 -44.82 15.66
N LEU A 492 -3.84 -45.91 14.90
CA LEU A 492 -4.65 -45.86 13.69
C LEU A 492 -6.15 -45.61 14.02
N ALA A 493 -6.67 -46.18 15.06
CA ALA A 493 -8.06 -45.96 15.47
C ALA A 493 -8.32 -44.51 15.88
N ASP A 494 -7.47 -43.92 16.74
CA ASP A 494 -7.58 -42.52 17.15
C ASP A 494 -7.30 -41.60 15.92
N SER A 495 -6.41 -41.96 15.03
CA SER A 495 -6.15 -41.24 13.77
C SER A 495 -7.42 -41.17 12.90
N ILE A 496 -8.12 -42.24 12.68
CA ILE A 496 -9.36 -42.26 11.86
C ILE A 496 -10.45 -41.40 12.50
N VAL A 497 -10.66 -41.56 13.81
CA VAL A 497 -11.68 -40.79 14.55
C VAL A 497 -11.40 -39.30 14.46
N LEU A 498 -10.18 -38.88 14.79
CA LEU A 498 -9.84 -37.47 14.79
C LEU A 498 -9.74 -36.88 13.38
N CYS A 499 -9.34 -37.68 12.39
CA CYS A 499 -9.38 -37.29 10.98
C CYS A 499 -10.81 -36.88 10.55
N LEU A 500 -11.80 -37.70 10.88
CA LEU A 500 -13.19 -37.44 10.53
C LEU A 500 -13.75 -36.23 11.30
N VAL A 501 -13.51 -36.15 12.61
CA VAL A 501 -14.00 -35.06 13.47
C VAL A 501 -13.41 -33.71 13.06
N TYR A 502 -12.08 -33.62 12.99
CA TYR A 502 -11.42 -32.37 12.63
C TYR A 502 -11.64 -31.98 11.16
N GLY A 503 -11.71 -32.98 10.27
CA GLY A 503 -12.02 -32.75 8.85
C GLY A 503 -13.40 -32.11 8.67
N ALA A 504 -14.43 -32.73 9.27
CA ALA A 504 -15.80 -32.22 9.20
C ALA A 504 -15.93 -30.84 9.87
N ALA A 505 -15.38 -30.68 11.07
CA ALA A 505 -15.45 -29.43 11.83
C ALA A 505 -14.73 -28.27 11.09
N ALA A 506 -13.53 -28.51 10.57
CA ALA A 506 -12.80 -27.51 9.83
C ALA A 506 -13.46 -27.17 8.49
N GLY A 507 -13.93 -28.16 7.74
CA GLY A 507 -14.67 -27.96 6.50
C GLY A 507 -15.89 -27.05 6.70
N LEU A 508 -16.72 -27.37 7.70
CA LEU A 508 -17.90 -26.56 8.04
C LEU A 508 -17.53 -25.13 8.44
N SER A 509 -16.50 -24.97 9.27
CA SER A 509 -16.07 -23.66 9.77
C SER A 509 -15.48 -22.78 8.66
N PHE A 510 -14.66 -23.34 7.78
CA PHE A 510 -14.11 -22.62 6.61
C PHE A 510 -15.21 -22.28 5.58
N CYS A 511 -16.18 -23.15 5.39
CA CYS A 511 -17.34 -22.86 4.56
C CYS A 511 -18.15 -21.68 5.11
N LEU A 512 -18.43 -21.68 6.40
CA LEU A 512 -19.15 -20.59 7.08
C LEU A 512 -18.40 -19.26 6.98
N LEU A 513 -17.08 -19.26 7.19
CA LEU A 513 -16.26 -18.07 7.00
C LEU A 513 -16.33 -17.56 5.55
N GLY A 514 -16.24 -18.46 4.57
CA GLY A 514 -16.37 -18.11 3.17
C GLY A 514 -17.71 -17.45 2.82
N LEU A 515 -18.75 -17.80 3.57
CA LEU A 515 -20.06 -17.16 3.45
C LEU A 515 -20.13 -15.81 4.15
N LEU A 516 -19.34 -15.54 5.17
CA LEU A 516 -19.33 -14.29 5.95
C LEU A 516 -18.34 -13.25 5.37
N GLU A 517 -17.29 -13.69 4.69
CA GLU A 517 -16.32 -12.80 4.09
C GLU A 517 -16.85 -12.12 2.82
N THR A 518 -16.71 -10.82 2.79
CA THR A 518 -16.83 -10.02 1.57
C THR A 518 -15.48 -9.32 1.33
N PRO A 519 -15.08 -9.13 0.08
CA PRO A 519 -13.95 -8.26 -0.21
C PRO A 519 -14.15 -6.94 0.52
N LEU A 520 -13.09 -6.40 1.09
CA LEU A 520 -13.16 -5.14 1.82
C LEU A 520 -13.85 -4.14 0.93
N ASP A 521 -15.03 -3.68 1.35
CA ASP A 521 -15.59 -2.49 0.76
C ASP A 521 -14.64 -1.38 1.18
N MET A 522 -13.73 -1.05 0.30
CA MET A 522 -12.71 -0.03 0.54
C MET A 522 -13.33 1.37 0.82
N VAL A 523 -14.64 1.50 0.91
CA VAL A 523 -15.41 2.70 1.29
C VAL A 523 -14.98 3.29 2.65
N SER A 524 -14.56 2.45 3.58
CA SER A 524 -14.11 2.92 4.89
C SER A 524 -12.62 3.25 4.94
N ALA A 525 -11.88 3.02 3.85
CA ALA A 525 -10.43 3.05 3.83
C ALA A 525 -9.87 4.31 3.19
N VAL A 526 -10.20 5.44 3.76
CA VAL A 526 -9.59 6.74 3.39
C VAL A 526 -8.12 6.81 3.80
N SER A 527 -7.64 5.86 4.63
CA SER A 527 -6.26 5.86 5.11
C SER A 527 -5.71 4.44 5.36
N PRO A 528 -4.39 4.22 5.25
CA PRO A 528 -3.75 2.93 5.56
C PRO A 528 -4.06 2.44 6.98
N ARG A 529 -4.19 3.36 7.95
CA ARG A 529 -4.61 3.05 9.33
C ARG A 529 -6.07 2.60 9.40
N GLY A 530 -6.94 3.22 8.61
CA GLY A 530 -8.36 2.83 8.53
C GLY A 530 -8.52 1.40 8.04
N VAL A 531 -7.78 1.02 6.98
CA VAL A 531 -7.75 -0.36 6.46
C VAL A 531 -7.27 -1.34 7.53
N LEU A 532 -6.17 -1.03 8.20
CA LEU A 532 -5.63 -1.87 9.27
C LEU A 532 -6.62 -2.04 10.44
N ALA A 533 -7.30 -0.97 10.84
CA ALA A 533 -8.29 -1.00 11.91
C ALA A 533 -9.53 -1.80 11.52
N THR A 534 -10.00 -1.66 10.28
CA THR A 534 -11.16 -2.40 9.74
C THR A 534 -10.84 -3.88 9.62
N ASP A 535 -9.70 -4.24 9.03
CA ASP A 535 -9.27 -5.64 8.90
C ASP A 535 -9.08 -6.29 10.28
N ARG A 536 -8.49 -5.57 11.25
CA ARG A 536 -8.41 -6.04 12.64
C ARG A 536 -9.78 -6.33 13.25
N ARG A 537 -10.76 -5.44 13.08
CA ARG A 537 -12.13 -5.67 13.59
C ARG A 537 -12.77 -6.89 12.92
N THR A 538 -12.58 -7.01 11.61
CA THR A 538 -13.04 -8.17 10.84
C THR A 538 -12.47 -9.47 11.39
N VAL A 539 -11.16 -9.54 11.58
CA VAL A 539 -10.48 -10.72 12.13
C VAL A 539 -10.96 -11.02 13.55
N LEU A 540 -11.12 -10.02 14.40
CA LEU A 540 -11.66 -10.23 15.77
C LEU A 540 -13.11 -10.78 15.74
N THR A 541 -13.95 -10.30 14.82
CA THR A 541 -15.30 -10.82 14.62
C THR A 541 -15.28 -12.25 14.11
N GLN A 542 -14.39 -12.56 13.16
CA GLN A 542 -14.18 -13.92 12.66
C GLN A 542 -13.74 -14.86 13.79
N LEU A 543 -12.79 -14.45 14.62
CA LEU A 543 -12.33 -15.19 15.80
C LEU A 543 -13.49 -15.50 16.76
N ALA A 544 -14.30 -14.49 17.08
CA ALA A 544 -15.43 -14.62 17.99
C ALA A 544 -16.53 -15.58 17.47
N VAL A 545 -16.66 -15.72 16.15
CA VAL A 545 -17.61 -16.66 15.54
C VAL A 545 -16.97 -18.04 15.33
N TRP A 546 -15.75 -18.06 14.81
CA TRP A 546 -15.08 -19.30 14.41
C TRP A 546 -14.69 -20.19 15.59
N ALA A 547 -14.15 -19.61 16.68
CA ALA A 547 -13.70 -20.37 17.82
C ALA A 547 -14.83 -21.19 18.47
N PRO A 548 -16.01 -20.62 18.80
CA PRO A 548 -17.12 -21.41 19.34
C PRO A 548 -17.71 -22.39 18.32
N VAL A 549 -17.84 -22.04 17.04
CA VAL A 549 -18.37 -22.93 16.01
C VAL A 549 -17.48 -24.15 15.83
N PHE A 550 -16.19 -23.93 15.62
CA PHE A 550 -15.22 -25.01 15.45
C PHE A 550 -15.08 -25.85 16.71
N GLY A 551 -14.97 -25.19 17.87
CA GLY A 551 -14.89 -25.90 19.16
C GLY A 551 -16.11 -26.76 19.47
N THR A 552 -17.30 -26.22 19.23
CA THR A 552 -18.55 -27.01 19.41
C THR A 552 -18.61 -28.17 18.41
N ALA A 553 -18.25 -27.95 17.15
CA ALA A 553 -18.24 -28.99 16.13
C ALA A 553 -17.24 -30.12 16.47
N VAL A 554 -16.06 -29.77 17.00
CA VAL A 554 -15.08 -30.77 17.46
C VAL A 554 -15.62 -31.50 18.70
N GLY A 555 -16.12 -30.79 19.74
CA GLY A 555 -16.61 -31.38 20.97
C GLY A 555 -17.79 -32.31 20.72
N VAL A 556 -18.80 -31.89 19.98
CA VAL A 556 -19.95 -32.71 19.58
C VAL A 556 -19.51 -33.85 18.65
N GLY A 557 -18.68 -33.57 17.68
CA GLY A 557 -18.14 -34.58 16.75
C GLY A 557 -17.41 -35.71 17.48
N MET A 558 -16.66 -35.42 18.54
CA MET A 558 -16.01 -36.40 19.40
C MET A 558 -17.06 -37.32 20.07
N VAL A 559 -18.13 -36.76 20.66
CA VAL A 559 -19.21 -37.55 21.30
C VAL A 559 -19.86 -38.45 20.27
N VAL A 560 -20.25 -37.90 19.11
CA VAL A 560 -20.93 -38.65 18.05
C VAL A 560 -20.02 -39.75 17.48
N ALA A 561 -18.74 -39.43 17.25
CA ALA A 561 -17.78 -40.40 16.69
C ALA A 561 -17.54 -41.58 17.64
N VAL A 562 -17.43 -41.30 18.96
CA VAL A 562 -17.29 -42.36 19.97
C VAL A 562 -18.54 -43.22 20.01
N ASP A 563 -19.74 -42.62 20.01
CA ASP A 563 -21.02 -43.34 20.07
C ASP A 563 -21.23 -44.26 18.86
N LEU A 564 -20.90 -43.77 17.64
CA LEU A 564 -20.98 -44.54 16.40
C LEU A 564 -19.96 -45.69 16.30
N LEU A 565 -18.77 -45.50 16.88
CA LEU A 565 -17.64 -46.41 16.71
C LEU A 565 -17.44 -47.36 17.86
N GLN A 566 -18.16 -47.20 18.99
CA GLN A 566 -18.09 -48.10 20.17
C GLN A 566 -18.27 -49.59 19.87
N GLY A 567 -19.06 -49.91 18.85
CA GLY A 567 -19.28 -51.31 18.42
C GLY A 567 -18.18 -51.88 17.51
N HIS A 568 -17.32 -51.05 16.95
CA HIS A 568 -16.36 -51.45 15.90
C HIS A 568 -14.89 -51.38 16.33
N VAL A 569 -14.56 -50.47 17.25
CA VAL A 569 -13.19 -50.15 17.65
C VAL A 569 -12.89 -50.53 19.10
N GLY A 570 -13.87 -51.07 19.84
CA GLY A 570 -13.76 -51.41 21.25
C GLY A 570 -14.37 -50.33 22.17
N ARG A 571 -14.39 -50.57 23.49
CA ARG A 571 -14.96 -49.61 24.46
C ARG A 571 -14.12 -48.33 24.51
N LEU A 572 -14.58 -47.31 23.81
CA LEU A 572 -14.04 -45.95 23.91
C LEU A 572 -14.80 -45.25 25.08
N VAL A 573 -14.11 -44.98 26.18
CA VAL A 573 -14.73 -44.28 27.34
C VAL A 573 -14.32 -42.81 27.26
N LEU A 574 -15.27 -41.93 26.96
CA LEU A 574 -15.09 -40.48 27.13
C LEU A 574 -15.39 -40.12 28.61
N GLN A 575 -14.39 -39.52 29.27
CA GLN A 575 -14.64 -38.94 30.59
C GLN A 575 -15.58 -37.74 30.47
N PRO A 576 -16.51 -37.53 31.40
CA PRO A 576 -17.36 -36.35 31.42
C PRO A 576 -16.52 -35.06 31.41
N GLY A 577 -16.84 -34.14 30.50
CA GLY A 577 -16.13 -32.87 30.34
C GLY A 577 -14.90 -32.90 29.40
N PHE A 578 -14.36 -34.07 29.07
CA PHE A 578 -13.19 -34.15 28.17
C PHE A 578 -13.49 -33.65 26.76
N SER A 579 -14.66 -33.98 26.20
CA SER A 579 -15.08 -33.48 24.89
C SER A 579 -15.24 -31.95 24.85
N ALA A 580 -15.73 -31.36 25.95
CA ALA A 580 -15.84 -29.91 26.09
C ALA A 580 -14.46 -29.24 26.18
N LEU A 581 -13.53 -29.85 26.91
CA LEU A 581 -12.13 -29.39 27.00
C LEU A 581 -11.48 -29.41 25.62
N VAL A 582 -11.50 -30.57 24.93
CA VAL A 582 -10.91 -30.72 23.59
C VAL A 582 -11.55 -29.73 22.59
N GLY A 583 -12.89 -29.59 22.64
CA GLY A 583 -13.59 -28.61 21.83
C GLY A 583 -13.13 -27.18 22.09
N THR A 584 -12.98 -26.77 23.34
CA THR A 584 -12.58 -25.44 23.74
C THR A 584 -11.14 -25.14 23.25
N VAL A 585 -10.22 -26.05 23.53
CA VAL A 585 -8.81 -25.93 23.11
C VAL A 585 -8.71 -25.88 21.61
N SER A 586 -9.39 -26.80 20.90
CA SER A 586 -9.41 -26.83 19.43
C SER A 586 -10.02 -25.57 18.85
N GLY A 587 -11.09 -25.04 19.45
CA GLY A 587 -11.72 -23.80 19.05
C GLY A 587 -10.76 -22.62 19.11
N ILE A 588 -10.09 -22.43 20.23
CA ILE A 588 -9.12 -21.35 20.42
C ILE A 588 -7.89 -21.55 19.51
N GLY A 589 -7.30 -22.74 19.53
CA GLY A 589 -6.10 -23.06 18.75
C GLY A 589 -6.31 -22.94 17.25
N GLY A 590 -7.42 -23.50 16.74
CA GLY A 590 -7.76 -23.39 15.33
C GLY A 590 -8.05 -21.95 14.89
N ALA A 591 -8.73 -21.16 15.72
CA ALA A 591 -8.99 -19.75 15.45
C ALA A 591 -7.69 -18.93 15.41
N LEU A 592 -6.75 -19.16 16.33
CA LEU A 592 -5.43 -18.54 16.33
C LEU A 592 -4.63 -18.94 15.09
N GLY A 593 -4.58 -20.23 14.76
CA GLY A 593 -3.89 -20.73 13.59
C GLY A 593 -4.43 -20.14 12.28
N TYR A 594 -5.75 -20.13 12.11
CA TYR A 594 -6.40 -19.47 10.98
C TYR A 594 -6.02 -17.99 10.88
N THR A 595 -6.16 -17.27 11.99
CA THR A 595 -5.86 -15.83 12.03
C THR A 595 -4.43 -15.53 11.66
N LEU A 596 -3.46 -16.18 12.29
CA LEU A 596 -2.03 -15.90 12.09
C LEU A 596 -1.53 -16.32 10.69
N SER A 597 -2.13 -17.36 10.10
CA SER A 597 -1.63 -17.96 8.86
C SER A 597 -2.39 -17.51 7.62
N LEU A 598 -3.68 -17.20 7.70
CA LEU A 598 -4.56 -17.03 6.54
C LEU A 598 -5.26 -15.68 6.46
N THR A 599 -5.03 -14.74 7.39
CA THR A 599 -5.57 -13.39 7.33
C THR A 599 -4.49 -12.34 7.06
N ALA A 600 -4.84 -11.22 6.42
CA ALA A 600 -3.90 -10.14 6.14
C ALA A 600 -3.37 -9.51 7.43
N TRP A 601 -4.23 -9.28 8.42
CA TRP A 601 -3.83 -8.75 9.73
C TRP A 601 -2.90 -9.70 10.49
N GLY A 602 -3.19 -10.99 10.49
CA GLY A 602 -2.35 -11.99 11.15
C GLY A 602 -0.96 -12.09 10.52
N GLN A 603 -0.89 -12.13 9.19
CA GLN A 603 0.36 -12.10 8.43
C GLN A 603 1.18 -10.83 8.71
N TRP A 604 0.51 -9.67 8.72
CA TRP A 604 1.16 -8.41 9.08
C TRP A 604 1.69 -8.47 10.52
N TRP A 605 0.91 -9.05 11.45
CA TRP A 605 1.33 -9.18 12.84
C TRP A 605 2.56 -10.08 12.98
N VAL A 606 2.53 -11.28 12.37
CA VAL A 606 3.64 -12.24 12.40
C VAL A 606 4.89 -11.68 11.74
N LEU A 607 4.77 -11.16 10.52
CA LEU A 607 5.93 -10.76 9.72
C LEU A 607 6.40 -9.35 10.07
N SER A 608 5.51 -8.37 10.14
CA SER A 608 5.88 -6.97 10.28
C SER A 608 6.04 -6.53 11.73
N ARG A 609 5.36 -7.16 12.69
CA ARG A 609 5.47 -6.81 14.12
C ARG A 609 6.33 -7.78 14.94
N VAL A 610 6.61 -8.95 14.44
CA VAL A 610 7.50 -9.92 15.13
C VAL A 610 8.79 -10.09 14.37
N TRP A 611 8.74 -10.64 13.15
CA TRP A 611 9.94 -11.04 12.42
C TRP A 611 10.84 -9.89 11.96
N LEU A 612 10.26 -8.88 11.30
CA LEU A 612 11.05 -7.75 10.79
C LEU A 612 11.69 -6.91 11.91
N PRO A 613 11.04 -6.66 13.05
CA PRO A 613 11.69 -6.05 14.21
C PRO A 613 12.77 -6.92 14.85
N LEU A 614 12.54 -8.23 15.03
CA LEU A 614 13.54 -9.16 15.55
C LEU A 614 14.81 -9.20 14.69
N THR A 615 14.66 -9.05 13.37
CA THR A 615 15.79 -8.98 12.43
C THR A 615 16.36 -7.55 12.27
N GLY A 616 15.88 -6.57 13.04
CA GLY A 616 16.34 -5.17 13.01
C GLY A 616 15.92 -4.38 11.75
N ARG A 617 15.13 -4.97 10.84
CA ARG A 617 14.74 -4.37 9.57
C ARG A 617 13.64 -3.30 9.69
N LEU A 618 12.78 -3.39 10.71
CA LEU A 618 11.75 -2.41 11.03
C LEU A 618 11.63 -2.22 12.54
N PRO A 619 11.04 -1.11 13.02
CA PRO A 619 10.78 -0.91 14.44
C PRO A 619 9.59 -1.77 14.92
N TRP A 620 9.49 -2.07 16.22
CA TRP A 620 8.34 -2.76 16.80
C TRP A 620 7.00 -2.06 16.57
N ALA A 621 7.02 -0.72 16.50
CA ALA A 621 5.84 0.10 16.25
C ALA A 621 5.75 0.55 14.77
N VAL A 622 5.77 -0.42 13.83
CA VAL A 622 5.80 -0.17 12.38
C VAL A 622 4.73 0.83 11.93
N ALA A 623 3.47 0.64 12.34
CA ALA A 623 2.38 1.53 11.93
C ALA A 623 2.58 2.98 12.43
N ALA A 624 3.12 3.16 13.65
CA ALA A 624 3.44 4.48 14.19
C ALA A 624 4.62 5.11 13.44
N PHE A 625 5.60 4.31 13.04
CA PHE A 625 6.75 4.77 12.27
C PHE A 625 6.35 5.23 10.85
N LEU A 626 5.52 4.46 10.16
CA LEU A 626 5.02 4.85 8.83
C LEU A 626 4.20 6.14 8.87
N ASP A 627 3.35 6.30 9.89
CA ASP A 627 2.60 7.52 10.09
C ASP A 627 3.50 8.71 10.46
N ASP A 628 4.52 8.50 11.26
CA ASP A 628 5.52 9.52 11.59
C ASP A 628 6.32 9.93 10.34
N ALA A 629 6.75 8.97 9.53
CA ALA A 629 7.43 9.24 8.25
C ALA A 629 6.53 10.01 7.27
N TYR A 630 5.20 9.73 7.28
CA TYR A 630 4.22 10.52 6.55
C TYR A 630 4.13 11.95 7.08
N ARG A 631 3.99 12.15 8.39
CA ARG A 631 3.91 13.48 9.01
C ARG A 631 5.18 14.30 8.80
N ARG A 632 6.33 13.66 8.75
CA ARG A 632 7.61 14.30 8.44
C ARG A 632 7.83 14.58 6.96
N GLY A 633 6.90 14.18 6.08
CA GLY A 633 6.96 14.43 4.64
C GLY A 633 7.93 13.53 3.88
N VAL A 634 8.43 12.44 4.47
CA VAL A 634 9.23 11.41 3.79
C VAL A 634 8.35 10.54 2.93
N LEU A 635 7.19 10.14 3.48
CA LEU A 635 6.16 9.39 2.78
C LEU A 635 4.97 10.30 2.43
N ARG A 636 4.20 9.89 1.43
CA ARG A 636 2.88 10.43 1.10
C ARG A 636 1.83 9.34 1.23
N GLN A 637 0.60 9.73 1.45
CA GLN A 637 -0.53 8.80 1.47
C GLN A 637 -1.20 8.77 0.08
N ALA A 638 -1.34 7.58 -0.48
CA ALA A 638 -2.04 7.32 -1.74
C ALA A 638 -3.17 6.31 -1.49
N GLY A 639 -4.36 6.82 -1.10
CA GLY A 639 -5.48 5.95 -0.69
C GLY A 639 -5.13 5.11 0.53
N ALA A 640 -5.26 3.80 0.39
CA ALA A 640 -5.00 2.80 1.43
C ALA A 640 -3.52 2.48 1.66
N VAL A 641 -2.59 3.07 0.90
CA VAL A 641 -1.15 2.76 0.92
C VAL A 641 -0.32 4.01 1.17
N TYR A 642 0.94 3.81 1.56
CA TYR A 642 1.94 4.87 1.56
C TYR A 642 2.78 4.78 0.28
N GLN A 643 3.42 5.88 -0.09
CA GLN A 643 4.43 5.96 -1.16
C GLN A 643 5.55 6.90 -0.69
N PHE A 644 6.77 6.70 -1.18
CA PHE A 644 7.80 7.72 -1.00
C PHE A 644 7.38 9.01 -1.71
N ARG A 645 7.59 10.13 -1.02
CA ARG A 645 7.21 11.44 -1.57
C ARG A 645 7.98 11.79 -2.83
N HIS A 646 9.24 11.38 -2.89
CA HIS A 646 10.16 11.67 -3.97
C HIS A 646 10.84 10.38 -4.44
N ALA A 647 10.70 10.04 -5.72
CA ALA A 647 11.29 8.85 -6.31
C ALA A 647 12.83 8.86 -6.20
N ARG A 648 13.48 10.02 -6.34
CA ARG A 648 14.94 10.17 -6.16
C ARG A 648 15.38 9.82 -4.73
N LEU A 649 14.63 10.26 -3.71
CA LEU A 649 14.90 9.91 -2.32
C LEU A 649 14.76 8.39 -2.10
N GLN A 650 13.71 7.78 -2.68
CA GLN A 650 13.52 6.32 -2.64
C GLN A 650 14.71 5.59 -3.26
N SER A 651 15.13 5.98 -4.48
CA SER A 651 16.25 5.35 -5.18
C SER A 651 17.55 5.47 -4.37
N ARG A 652 17.83 6.66 -3.84
CA ARG A 652 19.02 6.92 -3.02
C ARG A 652 19.05 6.08 -1.75
N LEU A 653 17.93 5.99 -1.04
CA LEU A 653 17.80 5.15 0.15
C LEU A 653 17.94 3.65 -0.13
N ALA A 654 17.38 3.19 -1.26
CA ALA A 654 17.51 1.81 -1.69
C ALA A 654 18.97 1.45 -2.04
N GLU A 655 19.69 2.38 -2.66
CA GLU A 655 21.12 2.21 -2.97
C GLU A 655 21.99 2.20 -1.70
N ALA A 656 21.75 3.16 -0.80
CA ALA A 656 22.46 3.22 0.47
C ALA A 656 22.28 1.93 1.29
N TYR A 657 21.04 1.41 1.34
CA TYR A 657 20.73 0.14 2.02
C TYR A 657 21.40 -1.08 1.38
N ARG A 658 21.65 -1.08 0.07
CA ARG A 658 22.36 -2.18 -0.61
C ARG A 658 23.88 -2.17 -0.35
N ARG A 659 24.43 -1.00 -0.08
CA ARG A 659 25.87 -0.83 0.16
C ARG A 659 26.27 -1.11 1.62
N GLY A 660 25.38 -0.91 2.58
CA GLY A 660 25.56 -1.16 4.01
C GLY A 660 24.91 -2.45 4.46
#